data_4ffa1320522265cccd924ecd05917aab
#
_entry.id   4ffa1320522265cccd924ecd05917aab
#
_cell.length_a   1.000
_cell.length_b   1.000
_cell.length_c   1.000
_cell.angle_alpha   90.00
_cell.angle_beta   90.00
_cell.angle_gamma   90.00
#
_symmetry.space_group_name_H-M   'P 1'
#
loop_
_entity.id
_entity.type
_entity.pdbx_description
1 polymer ?
#
loop_
_entity_poly.entity_id
_entity_poly.type
_entity_poly.pdbx_seq_one_letter_code
_entity_poly.pdbx_strand_id
1 'polypeptide(L)'
;MNVMAAGALLAPVLALAGPPDSYDALIERARAGDYEPALAMLRAQGSAGQVQAVHDRIVIAGWAGKPAEAIAAYESLPAGATLPATVQLAVARAYRDLQRWPQALSGYRAGMRHHPGEPAFAAGEIMTLADAGDFPAAIAAGEKRIARQPRDADARLALSYVHARQSQPFEALHQADQALALAPATPYVAREYVRALQGARMADVAWDWARRYQTLFTAAELRGLRADALAQLARLSAMPARGEAERFALADRALAGYAAAIADWRAVGDEARADVLRARIDRLHALHARVQMEALTQEYEALLDEGVDVPRYALSDVASAYLYLRQPERARDLYRQVAASDAAPGDDPGQRLATQTGLYYALAEGEQFDETPPVTDAVQSGYAPWLYYKGQATRMPNDLNLESRQTLAAARLQADDTAEANQRLTDMVRQAPNNSGLRSDLATVHRARSLPRASEIELKLAETLAPRNIAVENGQGFTAMDLQEWRQAEALSADTITRAPENLTSRRLAREWAVHRKAELRISGYRGLASDSPVTGNGDFGIDAVLYSPPLDYDWRVFGGGGYAAGDFEEGRGNYRWLRTGVQWRVRDLTVEGEVSTNDYGHGVKPGARLSAAYDLNDHWQVGGSGAILSRDTPLRALTNDISSNGLSLYVRWRADERREWTLSAAPSHFSDGNSRWEFGLAGRERLYTAPHLKADLELGLSTQRNTRDNALYFNPSADFMALPAVRVTHTLHRRYETAWEQIGTLGAGAYSQQGYGTGGVLALGYGQRYRANDVLDMGFMVTGTSRPYDGERERELRVVFDLAYRF
;
A
#
# COMPACT_ATOMS: atom_id res chain seq x y z
N MET A 1 -60.86 3.53 -31.44
CA MET A 1 -61.63 3.13 -32.65
C MET A 1 -61.10 1.77 -33.03
N ASN A 2 -61.92 0.80 -32.75
CA ASN A 2 -62.38 -0.35 -33.56
C ASN A 2 -61.30 -1.26 -34.11
N VAL A 3 -61.10 -2.44 -33.51
CA VAL A 3 -61.91 -3.66 -33.68
C VAL A 3 -61.55 -4.42 -34.97
N MET A 4 -60.91 -5.56 -34.82
CA MET A 4 -61.56 -6.85 -35.06
C MET A 4 -60.66 -8.04 -34.72
N ALA A 5 -61.23 -8.95 -34.02
CA ALA A 5 -60.76 -10.26 -33.66
C ALA A 5 -60.73 -11.19 -34.86
N ALA A 6 -59.76 -12.10 -34.89
CA ALA A 6 -59.87 -13.36 -35.61
C ALA A 6 -59.34 -14.48 -34.69
N GLY A 7 -60.25 -15.24 -34.14
CA GLY A 7 -59.94 -16.44 -33.38
C GLY A 7 -59.48 -17.54 -34.31
N ALA A 8 -58.30 -18.08 -33.95
CA ALA A 8 -57.85 -19.37 -34.46
C ALA A 8 -57.91 -20.39 -33.30
N LEU A 9 -58.89 -21.29 -33.41
CA LEU A 9 -59.00 -22.50 -32.62
C LEU A 9 -57.72 -23.36 -32.83
N LEU A 10 -56.84 -23.38 -31.87
CA LEU A 10 -55.79 -24.39 -31.75
C LEU A 10 -56.42 -25.60 -31.07
N ALA A 11 -56.70 -26.60 -31.85
CA ALA A 11 -56.95 -27.94 -31.34
C ALA A 11 -55.70 -28.45 -30.65
N PRO A 12 -55.81 -29.17 -29.51
CA PRO A 12 -54.68 -29.81 -28.94
C PRO A 12 -54.16 -30.89 -29.87
N VAL A 13 -52.94 -30.71 -30.36
CA VAL A 13 -52.16 -31.80 -30.97
C VAL A 13 -51.88 -32.79 -29.85
N LEU A 14 -52.71 -33.87 -29.81
CA LEU A 14 -52.38 -35.08 -29.14
C LEU A 14 -51.03 -35.54 -29.72
N ALA A 15 -49.95 -35.33 -29.02
CA ALA A 15 -48.72 -36.02 -29.24
C ALA A 15 -49.02 -37.50 -29.14
N LEU A 16 -49.04 -38.20 -30.27
CA LEU A 16 -49.04 -39.65 -30.31
C LEU A 16 -47.81 -40.07 -29.50
N ALA A 17 -48.04 -40.59 -28.28
CA ALA A 17 -47.05 -41.34 -27.52
C ALA A 17 -46.57 -42.47 -28.44
N GLY A 18 -45.30 -42.46 -28.77
CA GLY A 18 -44.66 -43.58 -29.39
C GLY A 18 -44.92 -44.86 -28.58
N PRO A 19 -44.72 -46.05 -29.18
CA PRO A 19 -44.92 -47.27 -28.40
C PRO A 19 -44.10 -47.14 -27.10
N PRO A 20 -44.67 -47.61 -25.96
CA PRO A 20 -43.97 -47.49 -24.67
C PRO A 20 -42.63 -48.17 -24.81
N ASP A 21 -41.55 -47.42 -24.44
CA ASP A 21 -40.20 -47.98 -24.44
C ASP A 21 -40.23 -49.33 -23.71
N SER A 22 -39.58 -50.32 -24.30
CA SER A 22 -39.49 -51.63 -23.62
C SER A 22 -38.73 -51.48 -22.30
N TYR A 23 -38.97 -52.40 -21.36
CA TYR A 23 -38.25 -52.45 -20.08
C TYR A 23 -36.76 -52.26 -20.26
N ASP A 24 -36.15 -53.10 -21.19
CA ASP A 24 -34.71 -53.06 -21.46
C ASP A 24 -34.25 -51.71 -22.04
N ALA A 25 -35.07 -51.11 -22.91
CA ALA A 25 -34.77 -49.76 -23.44
C ALA A 25 -34.69 -48.68 -22.38
N LEU A 26 -35.60 -48.69 -21.39
CA LEU A 26 -35.59 -47.72 -20.26
C LEU A 26 -34.43 -47.98 -19.31
N ILE A 27 -34.04 -49.25 -19.06
CA ILE A 27 -32.86 -49.59 -18.28
C ILE A 27 -31.56 -49.12 -19.00
N GLU A 28 -31.46 -49.27 -20.30
CA GLU A 28 -30.32 -48.76 -21.10
C GLU A 28 -30.26 -47.23 -21.08
N ARG A 29 -31.40 -46.54 -21.16
CA ARG A 29 -31.44 -45.08 -20.99
C ARG A 29 -30.96 -44.66 -19.61
N ALA A 30 -31.35 -45.40 -18.56
CA ALA A 30 -30.86 -45.13 -17.20
C ALA A 30 -29.34 -45.37 -17.11
N ARG A 31 -28.77 -46.38 -17.78
CA ARG A 31 -27.33 -46.55 -17.84
C ARG A 31 -26.61 -45.41 -18.57
N ALA A 32 -27.32 -44.76 -19.52
CA ALA A 32 -26.84 -43.57 -20.21
C ALA A 32 -27.02 -42.24 -19.43
N GLY A 33 -27.60 -42.30 -18.22
CA GLY A 33 -27.79 -41.14 -17.35
C GLY A 33 -29.20 -40.53 -17.34
N ASP A 34 -30.13 -41.06 -18.13
CA ASP A 34 -31.56 -40.64 -18.15
C ASP A 34 -32.37 -41.54 -17.19
N TYR A 35 -32.36 -41.20 -15.92
CA TYR A 35 -32.88 -42.05 -14.82
C TYR A 35 -34.36 -41.99 -14.64
N GLU A 36 -35.00 -40.85 -14.85
CA GLU A 36 -36.39 -40.64 -14.42
C GLU A 36 -37.46 -41.47 -15.16
N PRO A 37 -37.32 -41.67 -16.47
CA PRO A 37 -38.31 -42.55 -17.17
C PRO A 37 -38.29 -44.00 -16.65
N ALA A 38 -37.07 -44.53 -16.38
CA ALA A 38 -36.94 -45.87 -15.80
C ALA A 38 -37.49 -45.91 -14.35
N LEU A 39 -37.22 -44.95 -13.52
CA LEU A 39 -37.72 -44.86 -12.15
C LEU A 39 -39.24 -44.73 -12.14
N ALA A 40 -39.82 -43.93 -13.06
CA ALA A 40 -41.31 -43.80 -13.16
C ALA A 40 -42.00 -45.11 -13.50
N MET A 41 -41.41 -45.83 -14.47
CA MET A 41 -41.91 -47.18 -14.83
C MET A 41 -41.80 -48.16 -13.65
N LEU A 42 -40.64 -48.18 -12.98
CA LEU A 42 -40.37 -49.10 -11.87
C LEU A 42 -41.23 -48.81 -10.63
N ARG A 43 -41.60 -47.56 -10.40
CA ARG A 43 -42.57 -47.15 -9.38
C ARG A 43 -43.99 -47.64 -9.69
N ALA A 44 -44.40 -47.54 -10.99
CA ALA A 44 -45.73 -47.99 -11.46
C ALA A 44 -45.92 -49.49 -11.39
N GLN A 45 -44.88 -50.29 -11.58
CA GLN A 45 -44.90 -51.73 -11.47
C GLN A 45 -45.12 -52.27 -10.05
N GLY A 46 -44.89 -51.45 -9.02
CA GLY A 46 -45.08 -51.83 -7.64
C GLY A 46 -44.22 -53.00 -7.14
N SER A 47 -44.38 -53.39 -5.88
CA SER A 47 -43.66 -54.51 -5.25
C SER A 47 -44.23 -55.88 -5.56
N ALA A 48 -45.32 -55.97 -6.32
CA ALA A 48 -46.12 -57.15 -6.44
C ALA A 48 -45.84 -57.97 -7.67
N GLY A 49 -44.57 -58.35 -7.98
CA GLY A 49 -44.44 -59.33 -9.03
C GLY A 49 -43.03 -59.67 -9.57
N GLN A 50 -42.11 -58.81 -9.53
CA GLN A 50 -40.75 -59.11 -10.00
C GLN A 50 -39.65 -58.54 -9.08
N VAL A 51 -39.02 -59.40 -8.33
CA VAL A 51 -37.84 -59.07 -7.50
C VAL A 51 -36.79 -58.30 -8.30
N GLN A 52 -36.65 -58.63 -9.61
CA GLN A 52 -35.72 -57.93 -10.52
C GLN A 52 -36.05 -56.42 -10.65
N ALA A 53 -37.33 -56.07 -10.82
CA ALA A 53 -37.73 -54.65 -10.95
C ALA A 53 -37.41 -53.82 -9.68
N VAL A 54 -37.57 -54.45 -8.50
CA VAL A 54 -37.18 -53.81 -7.24
C VAL A 54 -35.64 -53.64 -7.15
N HIS A 55 -34.87 -54.68 -7.59
CA HIS A 55 -33.42 -54.59 -7.65
C HIS A 55 -32.96 -53.47 -8.59
N ASP A 56 -33.51 -53.37 -9.78
CA ASP A 56 -33.18 -52.33 -10.74
C ASP A 56 -33.58 -50.94 -10.21
N ARG A 57 -34.72 -50.83 -9.52
CA ARG A 57 -35.13 -49.58 -8.87
C ARG A 57 -34.13 -49.13 -7.79
N ILE A 58 -33.64 -50.04 -6.96
CA ILE A 58 -32.60 -49.74 -5.93
C ILE A 58 -31.34 -49.19 -6.59
N VAL A 59 -30.85 -49.85 -7.63
CA VAL A 59 -29.61 -49.49 -8.30
C VAL A 59 -29.75 -48.16 -9.03
N ILE A 60 -30.84 -47.97 -9.80
CA ILE A 60 -31.10 -46.74 -10.58
C ILE A 60 -31.41 -45.59 -9.67
N ALA A 61 -32.13 -45.75 -8.57
CA ALA A 61 -32.32 -44.72 -7.57
C ALA A 61 -30.98 -44.28 -6.93
N GLY A 62 -30.07 -45.23 -6.70
CA GLY A 62 -28.71 -44.95 -6.27
C GLY A 62 -27.93 -44.12 -7.29
N TRP A 63 -27.98 -44.42 -8.58
CA TRP A 63 -27.37 -43.66 -9.66
C TRP A 63 -27.95 -42.26 -9.81
N ALA A 64 -29.28 -42.13 -9.60
CA ALA A 64 -30.03 -40.88 -9.66
C ALA A 64 -29.81 -39.95 -8.43
N GLY A 65 -28.97 -40.33 -7.44
CA GLY A 65 -28.78 -39.59 -6.21
C GLY A 65 -30.06 -39.54 -5.33
N LYS A 66 -30.92 -40.58 -5.38
CA LYS A 66 -32.15 -40.70 -4.60
C LYS A 66 -32.05 -41.79 -3.53
N PRO A 67 -31.17 -41.67 -2.51
CA PRO A 67 -30.90 -42.73 -1.54
C PRO A 67 -32.12 -43.14 -0.71
N ALA A 68 -33.00 -42.19 -0.41
CA ALA A 68 -34.23 -42.46 0.34
C ALA A 68 -35.17 -43.42 -0.48
N GLU A 69 -35.25 -43.20 -1.80
CA GLU A 69 -36.06 -44.08 -2.68
C GLU A 69 -35.43 -45.47 -2.81
N ALA A 70 -34.08 -45.52 -2.89
CA ALA A 70 -33.37 -46.81 -2.90
C ALA A 70 -33.62 -47.63 -1.63
N ILE A 71 -33.63 -46.98 -0.47
CA ILE A 71 -33.93 -47.63 0.82
C ILE A 71 -35.40 -48.05 0.91
N ALA A 72 -36.34 -47.20 0.50
CA ALA A 72 -37.78 -47.56 0.49
C ALA A 72 -38.05 -48.76 -0.43
N ALA A 73 -37.36 -48.84 -1.59
CA ALA A 73 -37.46 -50.03 -2.47
C ALA A 73 -36.86 -51.27 -1.81
N TYR A 74 -35.69 -51.16 -1.15
CA TYR A 74 -35.09 -52.26 -0.40
C TYR A 74 -36.00 -52.78 0.75
N GLU A 75 -36.58 -51.89 1.52
CA GLU A 75 -37.48 -52.23 2.65
C GLU A 75 -38.78 -52.93 2.19
N SER A 76 -39.12 -52.84 0.90
CA SER A 76 -40.28 -53.58 0.31
C SER A 76 -39.94 -55.06 -0.03
N LEU A 77 -38.68 -55.46 0.03
CA LEU A 77 -38.26 -56.84 -0.16
C LEU A 77 -38.51 -57.71 1.06
N PRO A 78 -38.77 -59.04 0.88
CA PRO A 78 -38.93 -59.95 2.01
C PRO A 78 -37.68 -59.97 2.90
N ALA A 79 -37.90 -60.05 4.21
CA ALA A 79 -36.81 -60.14 5.18
C ALA A 79 -35.92 -61.37 4.90
N GLY A 80 -34.59 -61.14 4.78
CA GLY A 80 -33.58 -62.17 4.50
C GLY A 80 -33.41 -62.50 3.01
N ALA A 81 -33.96 -61.70 2.09
CA ALA A 81 -33.71 -61.87 0.66
C ALA A 81 -32.22 -61.81 0.34
N THR A 82 -31.74 -62.75 -0.46
CA THR A 82 -30.34 -62.75 -0.97
C THR A 82 -30.27 -61.75 -2.08
N LEU A 83 -29.41 -60.72 -1.92
CA LEU A 83 -29.24 -59.65 -2.88
C LEU A 83 -28.02 -59.90 -3.80
N PRO A 84 -28.12 -59.60 -5.09
CA PRO A 84 -26.93 -59.50 -5.95
C PRO A 84 -25.93 -58.42 -5.39
N ALA A 85 -24.66 -58.62 -5.66
CA ALA A 85 -23.62 -57.73 -5.15
C ALA A 85 -23.88 -56.25 -5.45
N THR A 86 -24.28 -55.90 -6.71
CA THR A 86 -24.58 -54.54 -7.15
C THR A 86 -25.75 -53.91 -6.33
N VAL A 87 -26.79 -54.68 -6.06
CA VAL A 87 -27.96 -54.24 -5.29
C VAL A 87 -27.58 -54.02 -3.83
N GLN A 88 -26.88 -54.98 -3.22
CA GLN A 88 -26.42 -54.89 -1.85
C GLN A 88 -25.47 -53.68 -1.64
N LEU A 89 -24.57 -53.45 -2.61
CA LEU A 89 -23.67 -52.27 -2.62
C LEU A 89 -24.49 -50.95 -2.69
N ALA A 90 -25.49 -50.88 -3.58
CA ALA A 90 -26.34 -49.71 -3.72
C ALA A 90 -27.12 -49.39 -2.42
N VAL A 91 -27.66 -50.42 -1.75
CA VAL A 91 -28.33 -50.26 -0.46
C VAL A 91 -27.40 -49.75 0.64
N ALA A 92 -26.20 -50.37 0.75
CA ALA A 92 -25.21 -49.96 1.75
C ALA A 92 -24.73 -48.50 1.50
N ARG A 93 -24.54 -48.14 0.23
CA ARG A 93 -24.21 -46.74 -0.16
C ARG A 93 -25.36 -45.78 0.17
N ALA A 94 -26.63 -46.14 -0.13
CA ALA A 94 -27.77 -45.30 0.18
C ALA A 94 -27.89 -45.04 1.70
N TYR A 95 -27.65 -46.03 2.55
CA TYR A 95 -27.57 -45.82 4.00
C TYR A 95 -26.46 -44.89 4.43
N ARG A 96 -25.27 -45.01 3.77
CA ARG A 96 -24.11 -44.09 4.00
C ARG A 96 -24.49 -42.66 3.60
N ASP A 97 -25.09 -42.46 2.42
CA ASP A 97 -25.47 -41.15 1.89
C ASP A 97 -26.54 -40.44 2.79
N LEU A 98 -27.40 -41.23 3.46
CA LEU A 98 -28.32 -40.74 4.48
C LEU A 98 -27.74 -40.66 5.89
N GLN A 99 -26.43 -40.83 6.04
CA GLN A 99 -25.69 -40.80 7.33
C GLN A 99 -26.21 -41.83 8.36
N ARG A 100 -26.84 -42.92 7.86
CA ARG A 100 -27.29 -44.04 8.69
C ARG A 100 -26.12 -45.02 8.85
N TRP A 101 -25.08 -44.59 9.57
CA TRP A 101 -23.77 -45.29 9.65
C TRP A 101 -23.89 -46.75 10.14
N PRO A 102 -24.68 -47.12 11.19
CA PRO A 102 -24.79 -48.51 11.64
C PRO A 102 -25.37 -49.42 10.59
N GLN A 103 -26.39 -48.99 9.83
CA GLN A 103 -27.03 -49.77 8.77
C GLN A 103 -26.07 -49.90 7.57
N ALA A 104 -25.36 -48.84 7.19
CA ALA A 104 -24.36 -48.84 6.12
C ALA A 104 -23.28 -49.88 6.44
N LEU A 105 -22.65 -49.75 7.63
CA LEU A 105 -21.59 -50.69 8.06
C LEU A 105 -22.10 -52.14 8.11
N SER A 106 -23.30 -52.41 8.59
CA SER A 106 -23.91 -53.70 8.58
C SER A 106 -24.07 -54.24 7.15
N GLY A 107 -24.54 -53.39 6.22
CA GLY A 107 -24.72 -53.70 4.81
C GLY A 107 -23.39 -54.05 4.12
N TYR A 108 -22.33 -53.25 4.34
CA TYR A 108 -21.03 -53.51 3.77
C TYR A 108 -20.38 -54.80 4.33
N ARG A 109 -20.49 -55.04 5.64
CA ARG A 109 -19.98 -56.25 6.30
C ARG A 109 -20.74 -57.53 5.83
N ALA A 110 -22.04 -57.42 5.62
CA ALA A 110 -22.82 -58.51 5.03
C ALA A 110 -22.40 -58.76 3.59
N GLY A 111 -22.18 -57.72 2.78
CA GLY A 111 -21.68 -57.79 1.43
C GLY A 111 -20.31 -58.47 1.33
N MET A 112 -19.35 -58.16 2.24
CA MET A 112 -18.08 -58.89 2.28
C MET A 112 -18.19 -60.36 2.62
N ARG A 113 -19.22 -60.77 3.38
CA ARG A 113 -19.47 -62.19 3.68
C ARG A 113 -20.12 -62.93 2.50
N HIS A 114 -21.09 -62.31 1.82
CA HIS A 114 -21.83 -62.94 0.75
C HIS A 114 -21.12 -62.88 -0.59
N HIS A 115 -20.31 -61.80 -0.80
CA HIS A 115 -19.61 -61.54 -2.05
C HIS A 115 -18.11 -61.23 -1.79
N PRO A 116 -17.33 -62.23 -1.32
CA PRO A 116 -15.93 -61.98 -0.86
C PRO A 116 -14.99 -61.56 -1.99
N GLY A 117 -15.37 -61.76 -3.25
CA GLY A 117 -14.62 -61.31 -4.42
C GLY A 117 -14.86 -59.86 -4.83
N GLU A 118 -15.79 -59.13 -4.19
CA GLU A 118 -16.13 -57.74 -4.55
C GLU A 118 -15.43 -56.73 -3.61
N PRO A 119 -14.38 -56.04 -4.10
CA PRO A 119 -13.56 -55.16 -3.24
C PRO A 119 -14.33 -53.92 -2.79
N ALA A 120 -15.34 -53.49 -3.54
CA ALA A 120 -16.13 -52.28 -3.24
C ALA A 120 -16.81 -52.32 -1.86
N PHE A 121 -17.12 -53.49 -1.29
CA PHE A 121 -17.67 -53.60 0.06
C PHE A 121 -16.65 -53.24 1.14
N ALA A 122 -15.40 -53.65 0.98
CA ALA A 122 -14.36 -53.31 1.92
C ALA A 122 -14.02 -51.80 1.85
N ALA A 123 -13.91 -51.24 0.66
CA ALA A 123 -13.74 -49.81 0.46
C ALA A 123 -14.90 -49.00 1.08
N GLY A 124 -16.14 -49.46 0.88
CA GLY A 124 -17.33 -48.83 1.44
C GLY A 124 -17.38 -48.85 2.98
N GLU A 125 -16.93 -49.93 3.63
CA GLU A 125 -16.79 -49.99 5.10
C GLU A 125 -15.78 -48.96 5.59
N ILE A 126 -14.55 -48.92 4.98
CA ILE A 126 -13.49 -47.97 5.36
C ILE A 126 -13.96 -46.53 5.24
N MET A 127 -14.58 -46.17 4.12
CA MET A 127 -15.06 -44.81 3.88
C MET A 127 -16.21 -44.44 4.83
N THR A 128 -17.11 -45.41 5.16
CA THR A 128 -18.22 -45.16 6.11
C THR A 128 -17.71 -44.93 7.54
N LEU A 129 -16.68 -45.67 7.98
CA LEU A 129 -16.04 -45.42 9.28
C LEU A 129 -15.43 -44.00 9.33
N ALA A 130 -14.81 -43.55 8.25
CA ALA A 130 -14.26 -42.22 8.16
C ALA A 130 -15.34 -41.12 8.18
N ASP A 131 -16.45 -41.33 7.48
CA ASP A 131 -17.58 -40.40 7.48
C ASP A 131 -18.27 -40.32 8.85
N ALA A 132 -18.30 -41.43 9.58
CA ALA A 132 -18.77 -41.48 10.96
C ALA A 132 -17.79 -40.84 11.98
N GLY A 133 -16.59 -40.41 11.54
CA GLY A 133 -15.56 -39.79 12.39
C GLY A 133 -14.64 -40.80 13.10
N ASP A 134 -14.82 -42.10 12.89
CA ASP A 134 -13.96 -43.15 13.48
C ASP A 134 -12.75 -43.43 12.58
N PHE A 135 -11.85 -42.45 12.47
CA PHE A 135 -10.64 -42.54 11.67
C PHE A 135 -9.71 -43.67 12.10
N PRO A 136 -9.48 -43.95 13.38
CA PRO A 136 -8.63 -45.09 13.80
C PRO A 136 -9.16 -46.42 13.30
N ALA A 137 -10.48 -46.68 13.42
CA ALA A 137 -11.07 -47.90 12.94
C ALA A 137 -11.03 -47.99 11.39
N ALA A 138 -11.21 -46.87 10.69
CA ALA A 138 -11.11 -46.79 9.24
C ALA A 138 -9.71 -47.17 8.73
N ILE A 139 -8.64 -46.60 9.35
CA ILE A 139 -7.24 -46.87 9.01
C ILE A 139 -6.94 -48.33 9.28
N ALA A 140 -7.28 -48.86 10.47
CA ALA A 140 -7.04 -50.26 10.83
C ALA A 140 -7.77 -51.24 9.89
N ALA A 141 -8.98 -50.93 9.47
CA ALA A 141 -9.71 -51.73 8.50
C ALA A 141 -9.04 -51.77 7.12
N GLY A 142 -8.58 -50.60 6.65
CA GLY A 142 -7.85 -50.43 5.40
C GLY A 142 -6.50 -51.19 5.39
N GLU A 143 -5.68 -50.98 6.41
CA GLU A 143 -4.38 -51.68 6.58
C GLU A 143 -4.55 -53.19 6.66
N LYS A 144 -5.54 -53.67 7.42
CA LYS A 144 -5.87 -55.10 7.48
C LYS A 144 -6.29 -55.67 6.14
N ARG A 145 -7.02 -54.92 5.35
CA ARG A 145 -7.43 -55.31 4.01
C ARG A 145 -6.22 -55.41 3.04
N ILE A 146 -5.38 -54.37 3.05
CA ILE A 146 -4.15 -54.35 2.23
C ILE A 146 -3.15 -55.46 2.65
N ALA A 147 -3.01 -55.75 3.94
CA ALA A 147 -2.17 -56.85 4.42
C ALA A 147 -2.62 -58.22 3.86
N ARG A 148 -3.95 -58.40 3.69
CA ARG A 148 -4.51 -59.62 3.14
C ARG A 148 -4.53 -59.65 1.62
N GLN A 149 -4.75 -58.52 1.00
CA GLN A 149 -4.83 -58.33 -0.44
C GLN A 149 -4.02 -57.12 -0.89
N PRO A 150 -2.68 -57.31 -1.06
CA PRO A 150 -1.79 -56.18 -1.35
C PRO A 150 -2.06 -55.44 -2.68
N ARG A 151 -2.80 -56.10 -3.59
CA ARG A 151 -3.19 -55.55 -4.93
C ARG A 151 -4.58 -54.95 -4.96
N ASP A 152 -5.23 -54.69 -3.81
CA ASP A 152 -6.55 -54.09 -3.73
C ASP A 152 -6.42 -52.54 -3.89
N ALA A 153 -6.66 -52.05 -5.11
CA ALA A 153 -6.59 -50.62 -5.43
C ALA A 153 -7.72 -49.84 -4.74
N ASP A 154 -8.91 -50.44 -4.57
CA ASP A 154 -10.06 -49.81 -3.94
C ASP A 154 -9.83 -49.55 -2.45
N ALA A 155 -9.19 -50.49 -1.75
CA ALA A 155 -8.81 -50.33 -0.36
C ALA A 155 -7.79 -49.17 -0.18
N ARG A 156 -6.85 -49.03 -1.11
CA ARG A 156 -5.89 -47.91 -1.12
C ARG A 156 -6.57 -46.58 -1.40
N LEU A 157 -7.51 -46.51 -2.37
CA LEU A 157 -8.30 -45.32 -2.59
C LEU A 157 -9.17 -44.96 -1.39
N ALA A 158 -9.72 -45.97 -0.70
CA ALA A 158 -10.49 -45.72 0.52
C ALA A 158 -9.59 -45.12 1.65
N LEU A 159 -8.35 -45.59 1.80
CA LEU A 159 -7.36 -44.97 2.72
C LEU A 159 -6.95 -43.58 2.26
N SER A 160 -6.79 -43.34 0.97
CA SER A 160 -6.56 -41.98 0.44
C SER A 160 -7.69 -41.04 0.86
N TYR A 161 -8.95 -41.48 0.75
CA TYR A 161 -10.10 -40.74 1.21
C TYR A 161 -10.04 -40.46 2.72
N VAL A 162 -9.69 -41.46 3.55
CA VAL A 162 -9.57 -41.31 5.01
C VAL A 162 -8.53 -40.22 5.36
N HIS A 163 -7.34 -40.29 4.76
CA HIS A 163 -6.27 -39.33 5.00
C HIS A 163 -6.66 -37.93 4.52
N ALA A 164 -7.33 -37.80 3.38
CA ALA A 164 -7.83 -36.53 2.90
C ALA A 164 -8.83 -35.89 3.88
N ARG A 165 -9.73 -36.70 4.46
CA ARG A 165 -10.68 -36.26 5.50
C ARG A 165 -10.02 -35.82 6.81
N GLN A 166 -8.85 -36.35 7.11
CA GLN A 166 -7.99 -35.95 8.25
C GLN A 166 -7.08 -34.74 7.95
N SER A 167 -7.21 -34.12 6.78
CA SER A 167 -6.28 -33.05 6.33
C SER A 167 -4.83 -33.50 6.27
N GLN A 168 -4.59 -34.76 5.85
CA GLN A 168 -3.28 -35.37 5.62
C GLN A 168 -3.06 -35.58 4.12
N PRO A 169 -2.81 -34.50 3.34
CA PRO A 169 -2.85 -34.58 1.87
C PRO A 169 -1.71 -35.41 1.27
N PHE A 170 -0.56 -35.49 1.91
CA PHE A 170 0.59 -36.27 1.42
C PHE A 170 0.39 -37.75 1.63
N GLU A 171 -0.18 -38.18 2.75
CA GLU A 171 -0.59 -39.57 3.02
C GLU A 171 -1.70 -39.99 2.08
N ALA A 172 -2.68 -39.10 1.82
CA ALA A 172 -3.73 -39.33 0.83
C ALA A 172 -3.13 -39.53 -0.57
N LEU A 173 -2.19 -38.66 -0.98
CA LEU A 173 -1.50 -38.79 -2.28
C LEU A 173 -0.70 -40.07 -2.37
N HIS A 174 0.03 -40.46 -1.30
CA HIS A 174 0.78 -41.69 -1.27
C HIS A 174 -0.10 -42.94 -1.52
N GLN A 175 -1.28 -42.99 -0.87
CA GLN A 175 -2.20 -44.12 -1.08
C GLN A 175 -2.83 -44.09 -2.49
N ALA A 176 -3.16 -42.93 -3.03
CA ALA A 176 -3.68 -42.77 -4.37
C ALA A 176 -2.65 -43.17 -5.46
N ASP A 177 -1.38 -42.80 -5.26
CA ASP A 177 -0.27 -43.18 -6.13
C ASP A 177 -0.09 -44.72 -6.20
N GLN A 178 -0.12 -45.37 -5.03
CA GLN A 178 -0.09 -46.82 -4.97
C GLN A 178 -1.31 -47.47 -5.63
N ALA A 179 -2.50 -46.90 -5.52
CA ALA A 179 -3.69 -47.39 -6.21
C ALA A 179 -3.55 -47.24 -7.73
N LEU A 180 -3.03 -46.10 -8.20
CA LEU A 180 -2.76 -45.89 -9.63
C LEU A 180 -1.76 -46.88 -10.21
N ALA A 181 -0.68 -47.21 -9.45
CA ALA A 181 0.29 -48.20 -9.87
C ALA A 181 -0.32 -49.60 -10.05
N LEU A 182 -1.39 -49.91 -9.30
CA LEU A 182 -2.12 -51.19 -9.42
C LEU A 182 -3.16 -51.19 -10.54
N ALA A 183 -3.75 -50.05 -10.87
CA ALA A 183 -4.84 -49.91 -11.85
C ALA A 183 -4.68 -48.67 -12.75
N PRO A 184 -3.59 -48.54 -13.54
CA PRO A 184 -3.20 -47.28 -14.20
C PRO A 184 -4.14 -46.82 -15.32
N ALA A 185 -4.92 -47.74 -15.92
CA ALA A 185 -5.86 -47.43 -17.01
C ALA A 185 -7.31 -47.28 -16.53
N THR A 186 -7.54 -47.26 -15.24
CA THR A 186 -8.90 -47.19 -14.69
C THR A 186 -9.32 -45.75 -14.44
N PRO A 187 -10.35 -45.22 -15.13
CA PRO A 187 -10.68 -43.79 -15.09
C PRO A 187 -10.96 -43.23 -13.68
N TYR A 188 -11.68 -43.98 -12.82
CA TYR A 188 -11.97 -43.51 -11.48
C TYR A 188 -10.72 -43.43 -10.58
N VAL A 189 -9.78 -44.38 -10.75
CA VAL A 189 -8.50 -44.39 -10.01
C VAL A 189 -7.66 -43.19 -10.44
N ALA A 190 -7.61 -42.91 -11.73
CA ALA A 190 -6.93 -41.74 -12.28
C ALA A 190 -7.50 -40.44 -11.76
N ARG A 191 -8.83 -40.32 -11.67
CA ARG A 191 -9.50 -39.14 -11.12
C ARG A 191 -9.19 -38.94 -9.63
N GLU A 192 -9.22 -40.01 -8.84
CA GLU A 192 -8.89 -39.93 -7.41
C GLU A 192 -7.40 -39.58 -7.18
N TYR A 193 -6.49 -40.08 -8.00
CA TYR A 193 -5.08 -39.69 -7.97
C TYR A 193 -4.91 -38.18 -8.27
N VAL A 194 -5.56 -37.67 -9.33
CA VAL A 194 -5.53 -36.24 -9.67
C VAL A 194 -6.15 -35.41 -8.57
N ARG A 195 -7.24 -35.89 -7.96
CA ARG A 195 -7.87 -35.21 -6.81
C ARG A 195 -6.91 -35.16 -5.59
N ALA A 196 -6.18 -36.21 -5.35
CA ALA A 196 -5.17 -36.26 -4.29
C ALA A 196 -4.00 -35.30 -4.57
N LEU A 197 -3.55 -35.15 -5.81
CA LEU A 197 -2.57 -34.16 -6.24
C LEU A 197 -3.09 -32.70 -5.99
N GLN A 198 -4.35 -32.41 -6.34
CA GLN A 198 -4.97 -31.12 -6.06
C GLN A 198 -5.06 -30.86 -4.56
N GLY A 199 -5.44 -31.87 -3.76
CA GLY A 199 -5.46 -31.79 -2.29
C GLY A 199 -4.08 -31.49 -1.69
N ALA A 200 -3.02 -32.03 -2.29
CA ALA A 200 -1.63 -31.77 -1.95
C ALA A 200 -1.09 -30.45 -2.53
N ARG A 201 -1.94 -29.61 -3.12
CA ARG A 201 -1.59 -28.33 -3.78
C ARG A 201 -0.57 -28.48 -4.93
N MET A 202 -0.65 -29.58 -5.68
CA MET A 202 0.18 -29.90 -6.84
C MET A 202 -0.66 -29.86 -8.13
N ALA A 203 -1.38 -28.73 -8.35
CA ALA A 203 -2.32 -28.60 -9.46
C ALA A 203 -1.63 -28.59 -10.83
N ASP A 204 -0.40 -28.11 -10.92
CA ASP A 204 0.45 -28.17 -12.12
C ASP A 204 0.78 -29.61 -12.50
N VAL A 205 1.18 -30.44 -11.53
CA VAL A 205 1.44 -31.87 -11.74
C VAL A 205 0.16 -32.61 -12.11
N ALA A 206 -0.97 -32.25 -11.45
CA ALA A 206 -2.28 -32.81 -11.76
C ALA A 206 -2.70 -32.53 -13.21
N TRP A 207 -2.51 -31.30 -13.68
CA TRP A 207 -2.77 -30.91 -15.07
C TRP A 207 -1.82 -31.61 -16.05
N ASP A 208 -0.51 -31.64 -15.76
CA ASP A 208 0.49 -32.28 -16.61
C ASP A 208 0.25 -33.79 -16.76
N TRP A 209 -0.23 -34.41 -15.70
CA TRP A 209 -0.61 -35.81 -15.73
C TRP A 209 -1.90 -36.01 -16.54
N ALA A 210 -2.95 -35.24 -16.27
CA ALA A 210 -4.26 -35.36 -16.92
C ALA A 210 -4.19 -35.12 -18.44
N ARG A 211 -3.42 -34.14 -18.90
CA ARG A 211 -3.25 -33.85 -20.33
C ARG A 211 -2.52 -34.93 -21.11
N ARG A 212 -1.71 -35.76 -20.44
CA ARG A 212 -1.06 -36.96 -21.06
C ARG A 212 -2.05 -38.11 -21.22
N TYR A 213 -3.01 -38.21 -20.32
CA TYR A 213 -4.02 -39.25 -20.26
C TYR A 213 -5.43 -38.69 -20.45
N GLN A 214 -5.58 -37.71 -21.34
CA GLN A 214 -6.81 -36.96 -21.52
C GLN A 214 -8.05 -37.82 -21.84
N THR A 215 -7.89 -39.02 -22.43
CA THR A 215 -8.99 -39.96 -22.68
C THR A 215 -9.65 -40.49 -21.41
N LEU A 216 -9.02 -40.36 -20.24
CA LEU A 216 -9.58 -40.76 -18.94
C LEU A 216 -10.47 -39.67 -18.32
N PHE A 217 -10.51 -38.46 -18.91
CA PHE A 217 -11.20 -37.30 -18.38
C PHE A 217 -12.18 -36.72 -19.40
N THR A 218 -13.20 -36.08 -18.92
CA THR A 218 -14.09 -35.25 -19.74
C THR A 218 -13.44 -33.93 -20.12
N ALA A 219 -13.94 -33.27 -21.18
CA ALA A 219 -13.47 -31.95 -21.59
C ALA A 219 -13.64 -30.93 -20.47
N ALA A 220 -14.73 -30.98 -19.72
CA ALA A 220 -14.97 -30.08 -18.58
C ALA A 220 -13.97 -30.30 -17.42
N GLU A 221 -13.67 -31.58 -17.10
CA GLU A 221 -12.66 -31.91 -16.08
C GLU A 221 -11.27 -31.38 -16.51
N LEU A 222 -10.90 -31.53 -17.78
CA LEU A 222 -9.63 -30.98 -18.29
C LEU A 222 -9.57 -29.46 -18.23
N ARG A 223 -10.66 -28.75 -18.53
CA ARG A 223 -10.74 -27.29 -18.39
C ARG A 223 -10.56 -26.87 -16.92
N GLY A 224 -11.27 -27.54 -16.00
CA GLY A 224 -11.13 -27.29 -14.56
C GLY A 224 -9.70 -27.49 -14.03
N LEU A 225 -9.04 -28.58 -14.41
CA LEU A 225 -7.64 -28.88 -14.03
C LEU A 225 -6.65 -27.84 -14.58
N ARG A 226 -6.85 -27.39 -15.83
CA ARG A 226 -6.05 -26.31 -16.42
C ARG A 226 -6.26 -24.99 -15.66
N ALA A 227 -7.50 -24.66 -15.28
CA ALA A 227 -7.81 -23.49 -14.49
C ALA A 227 -7.11 -23.54 -13.11
N ASP A 228 -7.17 -24.69 -12.43
CA ASP A 228 -6.51 -24.89 -11.12
C ASP A 228 -4.99 -24.74 -11.21
N ALA A 229 -4.36 -25.28 -12.26
CA ALA A 229 -2.93 -25.16 -12.50
C ALA A 229 -2.52 -23.69 -12.73
N LEU A 230 -3.30 -22.93 -13.51
CA LEU A 230 -3.06 -21.51 -13.75
C LEU A 230 -3.27 -20.69 -12.48
N ALA A 231 -4.30 -20.98 -11.70
CA ALA A 231 -4.55 -20.32 -10.41
C ALA A 231 -3.41 -20.61 -9.41
N GLN A 232 -2.87 -21.82 -9.39
CA GLN A 232 -1.69 -22.14 -8.57
C GLN A 232 -0.46 -21.36 -9.04
N LEU A 233 -0.20 -21.30 -10.35
CA LEU A 233 0.90 -20.56 -10.92
C LEU A 233 0.79 -19.05 -10.60
N ALA A 234 -0.42 -18.49 -10.68
CA ALA A 234 -0.68 -17.11 -10.29
C ALA A 234 -0.36 -16.86 -8.80
N ARG A 235 -0.83 -17.75 -7.90
CA ARG A 235 -0.49 -17.63 -6.46
C ARG A 235 1.02 -17.73 -6.20
N LEU A 236 1.72 -18.63 -6.89
CA LEU A 236 3.17 -18.77 -6.77
C LEU A 236 3.92 -17.55 -7.30
N SER A 237 3.35 -16.80 -8.23
CA SER A 237 3.96 -15.57 -8.77
C SER A 237 4.01 -14.42 -7.76
N ALA A 238 3.22 -14.47 -6.69
CA ALA A 238 3.28 -13.53 -5.58
C ALA A 238 4.40 -13.84 -4.56
N MET A 239 5.02 -15.01 -4.66
CA MET A 239 6.13 -15.40 -3.78
C MET A 239 7.42 -14.68 -4.19
N PRO A 240 8.32 -14.36 -3.23
CA PRO A 240 9.61 -13.78 -3.54
C PRO A 240 10.40 -14.62 -4.55
N ALA A 241 10.88 -13.99 -5.62
CA ALA A 241 11.71 -14.65 -6.61
C ALA A 241 13.14 -14.87 -6.06
N ARG A 242 13.86 -15.86 -6.62
CA ARG A 242 15.25 -16.15 -6.25
C ARG A 242 16.24 -15.05 -6.67
N GLY A 243 15.89 -14.28 -7.68
CA GLY A 243 16.68 -13.19 -8.19
C GLY A 243 15.84 -12.20 -9.01
N GLU A 244 16.38 -11.01 -9.23
CA GLU A 244 15.67 -9.94 -9.94
C GLU A 244 15.24 -10.32 -11.36
N ALA A 245 16.09 -11.04 -12.09
CA ALA A 245 15.79 -11.46 -13.47
C ALA A 245 14.57 -12.40 -13.57
N GLU A 246 14.26 -13.11 -12.49
CA GLU A 246 13.13 -14.03 -12.43
C GLU A 246 11.88 -13.43 -11.78
N ARG A 247 11.95 -12.18 -11.33
CA ARG A 247 10.91 -11.52 -10.53
C ARG A 247 9.50 -11.71 -11.07
N PHE A 248 9.32 -11.64 -12.38
CA PHE A 248 8.02 -11.74 -13.03
C PHE A 248 7.83 -13.01 -13.86
N ALA A 249 8.81 -13.91 -13.90
CA ALA A 249 8.78 -15.07 -14.78
C ALA A 249 7.54 -15.96 -14.57
N LEU A 250 7.10 -16.14 -13.32
CA LEU A 250 5.89 -16.92 -13.01
C LEU A 250 4.62 -16.16 -13.37
N ALA A 251 4.57 -14.85 -13.13
CA ALA A 251 3.42 -14.02 -13.50
C ALA A 251 3.25 -13.96 -15.02
N ASP A 252 4.34 -13.76 -15.77
CA ASP A 252 4.30 -13.74 -17.24
C ASP A 252 3.85 -15.08 -17.81
N ARG A 253 4.30 -16.20 -17.23
CA ARG A 253 3.83 -17.56 -17.59
C ARG A 253 2.34 -17.75 -17.28
N ALA A 254 1.87 -17.28 -16.12
CA ALA A 254 0.46 -17.34 -15.74
C ALA A 254 -0.40 -16.54 -16.72
N LEU A 255 0.00 -15.29 -17.02
CA LEU A 255 -0.72 -14.40 -17.95
C LEU A 255 -0.79 -15.00 -19.37
N ALA A 256 0.32 -15.53 -19.89
CA ALA A 256 0.34 -16.22 -21.17
C ALA A 256 -0.58 -17.46 -21.16
N GLY A 257 -0.56 -18.25 -20.08
CA GLY A 257 -1.42 -19.41 -19.90
C GLY A 257 -2.90 -19.06 -19.86
N TYR A 258 -3.28 -17.99 -19.13
CA TYR A 258 -4.66 -17.48 -19.10
C TYR A 258 -5.11 -16.96 -20.46
N ALA A 259 -4.26 -16.22 -21.18
CA ALA A 259 -4.58 -15.73 -22.51
C ALA A 259 -4.90 -16.88 -23.47
N ALA A 260 -4.07 -17.93 -23.49
CA ALA A 260 -4.30 -19.11 -24.29
C ALA A 260 -5.57 -19.88 -23.88
N ALA A 261 -5.77 -20.10 -22.57
CA ALA A 261 -6.93 -20.81 -22.05
C ALA A 261 -8.25 -20.09 -22.39
N ILE A 262 -8.30 -18.77 -22.18
CA ILE A 262 -9.47 -17.94 -22.48
C ILE A 262 -9.79 -17.98 -23.98
N ALA A 263 -8.77 -17.93 -24.86
CA ALA A 263 -8.96 -18.02 -26.30
C ALA A 263 -9.53 -19.40 -26.72
N ASP A 264 -8.92 -20.49 -26.21
CA ASP A 264 -9.36 -21.85 -26.46
C ASP A 264 -10.82 -22.08 -26.01
N TRP A 265 -11.14 -21.62 -24.79
CA TRP A 265 -12.47 -21.86 -24.21
C TRP A 265 -13.56 -20.97 -24.82
N ARG A 266 -13.24 -19.77 -25.29
CA ARG A 266 -14.16 -18.95 -26.08
C ARG A 266 -14.54 -19.63 -27.40
N ALA A 267 -13.62 -20.36 -28.00
CA ALA A 267 -13.88 -21.12 -29.23
C ALA A 267 -14.82 -22.34 -29.00
N VAL A 268 -14.90 -22.86 -27.77
CA VAL A 268 -15.86 -23.92 -27.37
C VAL A 268 -17.31 -23.36 -27.31
N GLY A 269 -17.48 -22.10 -26.96
CA GLY A 269 -18.78 -21.44 -26.84
C GLY A 269 -19.40 -21.54 -25.46
N ASP A 270 -20.74 -21.62 -25.39
CA ASP A 270 -21.50 -21.51 -24.11
C ASP A 270 -21.14 -22.58 -23.07
N GLU A 271 -20.75 -23.77 -23.50
CA GLU A 271 -20.34 -24.84 -22.59
C GLU A 271 -19.15 -24.46 -21.71
N ALA A 272 -18.23 -23.62 -22.20
CA ALA A 272 -17.03 -23.19 -21.47
C ALA A 272 -17.14 -21.76 -20.89
N ARG A 273 -18.33 -21.15 -20.96
CA ARG A 273 -18.53 -19.77 -20.51
C ARG A 273 -18.13 -19.55 -19.04
N ALA A 274 -18.47 -20.50 -18.18
CA ALA A 274 -18.11 -20.44 -16.76
C ALA A 274 -16.58 -20.55 -16.55
N ASP A 275 -15.91 -21.39 -17.36
CA ASP A 275 -14.45 -21.55 -17.31
C ASP A 275 -13.74 -20.27 -17.76
N VAL A 276 -14.25 -19.61 -18.84
CA VAL A 276 -13.76 -18.30 -19.31
C VAL A 276 -13.88 -17.25 -18.21
N LEU A 277 -15.06 -17.16 -17.57
CA LEU A 277 -15.31 -16.19 -16.50
C LEU A 277 -14.36 -16.41 -15.32
N ARG A 278 -14.24 -17.67 -14.87
CA ARG A 278 -13.29 -18.02 -13.81
C ARG A 278 -11.87 -17.62 -14.16
N ALA A 279 -11.41 -17.93 -15.37
CA ALA A 279 -10.05 -17.59 -15.80
C ALA A 279 -9.81 -16.08 -15.86
N ARG A 280 -10.80 -15.28 -16.24
CA ARG A 280 -10.72 -13.80 -16.24
C ARG A 280 -10.58 -13.26 -14.83
N ILE A 281 -11.36 -13.78 -13.88
CA ILE A 281 -11.29 -13.40 -12.46
C ILE A 281 -9.94 -13.81 -11.86
N ASP A 282 -9.53 -15.06 -12.03
CA ASP A 282 -8.27 -15.57 -11.46
C ASP A 282 -7.04 -14.87 -12.08
N ARG A 283 -7.14 -14.38 -13.33
CA ARG A 283 -6.09 -13.61 -14.01
C ARG A 283 -5.81 -12.27 -13.32
N LEU A 284 -6.77 -11.69 -12.59
CA LEU A 284 -6.56 -10.44 -11.85
C LEU A 284 -5.39 -10.57 -10.86
N HIS A 285 -5.26 -11.71 -10.19
CA HIS A 285 -4.14 -11.98 -9.30
C HIS A 285 -2.78 -12.01 -10.04
N ALA A 286 -2.72 -12.62 -11.21
CA ALA A 286 -1.51 -12.64 -12.02
C ALA A 286 -1.14 -11.23 -12.56
N LEU A 287 -2.13 -10.41 -12.94
CA LEU A 287 -1.92 -9.01 -13.32
C LEU A 287 -1.39 -8.19 -12.14
N HIS A 288 -1.93 -8.40 -10.94
CA HIS A 288 -1.44 -7.78 -9.72
C HIS A 288 0.02 -8.17 -9.44
N ALA A 289 0.33 -9.45 -9.43
CA ALA A 289 1.70 -9.94 -9.21
C ALA A 289 2.71 -9.44 -10.26
N ARG A 290 2.25 -9.20 -11.51
CA ARG A 290 3.06 -8.60 -12.59
C ARG A 290 3.17 -7.08 -12.48
N VAL A 291 2.42 -6.46 -11.57
CA VAL A 291 2.31 -4.99 -11.41
C VAL A 291 1.71 -4.31 -12.66
N GLN A 292 0.81 -5.00 -13.37
CA GLN A 292 0.03 -4.43 -14.49
C GLN A 292 -1.30 -3.88 -13.98
N MET A 293 -1.24 -2.87 -13.12
CA MET A 293 -2.38 -2.37 -12.35
C MET A 293 -3.47 -1.72 -13.21
N GLU A 294 -3.09 -1.02 -14.28
CA GLU A 294 -4.06 -0.44 -15.24
C GLU A 294 -4.84 -1.54 -15.97
N ALA A 295 -4.15 -2.58 -16.46
CA ALA A 295 -4.81 -3.71 -17.12
C ALA A 295 -5.72 -4.49 -16.15
N LEU A 296 -5.31 -4.59 -14.88
CA LEU A 296 -6.11 -5.22 -13.82
C LEU A 296 -7.41 -4.45 -13.58
N THR A 297 -7.34 -3.13 -13.39
CA THR A 297 -8.53 -2.31 -13.14
C THR A 297 -9.45 -2.25 -14.36
N GLN A 298 -8.92 -2.21 -15.58
CA GLN A 298 -9.70 -2.30 -16.81
C GLN A 298 -10.46 -3.63 -16.95
N GLU A 299 -9.80 -4.76 -16.65
CA GLU A 299 -10.46 -6.07 -16.65
C GLU A 299 -11.54 -6.16 -15.58
N TYR A 300 -11.29 -5.63 -14.38
CA TYR A 300 -12.27 -5.57 -13.31
C TYR A 300 -13.50 -4.73 -13.70
N GLU A 301 -13.31 -3.54 -14.26
CA GLU A 301 -14.39 -2.68 -14.72
C GLU A 301 -15.20 -3.36 -15.86
N ALA A 302 -14.53 -4.05 -16.77
CA ALA A 302 -15.22 -4.82 -17.83
C ALA A 302 -16.07 -5.98 -17.27
N LEU A 303 -15.61 -6.65 -16.21
CA LEU A 303 -16.40 -7.69 -15.52
C LEU A 303 -17.65 -7.08 -14.86
N LEU A 304 -17.53 -5.91 -14.23
CA LEU A 304 -18.67 -5.21 -13.64
C LEU A 304 -19.69 -4.76 -14.68
N ASP A 305 -19.24 -4.24 -15.83
CA ASP A 305 -20.11 -3.82 -16.95
C ASP A 305 -20.87 -5.02 -17.55
N GLU A 306 -20.30 -6.22 -17.47
CA GLU A 306 -20.97 -7.47 -17.85
C GLU A 306 -21.93 -7.98 -16.75
N GLY A 307 -22.06 -7.29 -15.63
CA GLY A 307 -22.92 -7.68 -14.49
C GLY A 307 -22.37 -8.84 -13.66
N VAL A 308 -21.05 -9.04 -13.68
CA VAL A 308 -20.39 -10.11 -12.92
C VAL A 308 -20.13 -9.63 -11.51
N ASP A 309 -20.61 -10.41 -10.53
CA ASP A 309 -20.21 -10.24 -9.14
C ASP A 309 -18.83 -10.88 -8.92
N VAL A 310 -17.80 -10.01 -8.78
CA VAL A 310 -16.42 -10.46 -8.64
C VAL A 310 -16.20 -11.01 -7.21
N PRO A 311 -15.72 -12.24 -7.05
CA PRO A 311 -15.56 -12.86 -5.75
C PRO A 311 -14.55 -12.12 -4.87
N ARG A 312 -14.80 -12.13 -3.57
CA ARG A 312 -13.99 -11.46 -2.55
C ARG A 312 -12.48 -11.71 -2.67
N TYR A 313 -12.06 -12.94 -2.99
CA TYR A 313 -10.64 -13.28 -3.08
C TYR A 313 -9.88 -12.46 -4.12
N ALA A 314 -10.55 -11.94 -5.13
CA ALA A 314 -9.94 -11.10 -6.16
C ALA A 314 -10.03 -9.60 -5.82
N LEU A 315 -10.95 -9.17 -4.95
CA LEU A 315 -11.18 -7.76 -4.64
C LEU A 315 -10.00 -7.11 -3.90
N SER A 316 -9.23 -7.85 -3.11
CA SER A 316 -8.03 -7.32 -2.44
C SER A 316 -6.96 -6.87 -3.44
N ASP A 317 -6.76 -7.65 -4.51
CA ASP A 317 -5.82 -7.29 -5.58
C ASP A 317 -6.30 -6.06 -6.36
N VAL A 318 -7.62 -5.98 -6.61
CA VAL A 318 -8.23 -4.81 -7.26
C VAL A 318 -8.10 -3.56 -6.40
N ALA A 319 -8.36 -3.67 -5.09
CA ALA A 319 -8.20 -2.57 -4.14
C ALA A 319 -6.75 -2.07 -4.10
N SER A 320 -5.79 -3.01 -4.04
CA SER A 320 -4.35 -2.70 -4.09
C SER A 320 -3.98 -2.01 -5.41
N ALA A 321 -4.55 -2.43 -6.53
CA ALA A 321 -4.29 -1.80 -7.83
C ALA A 321 -4.82 -0.36 -7.89
N TYR A 322 -6.02 -0.08 -7.37
CA TYR A 322 -6.53 1.29 -7.28
C TYR A 322 -5.67 2.17 -6.36
N LEU A 323 -5.17 1.62 -5.24
CA LEU A 323 -4.25 2.36 -4.36
C LEU A 323 -2.94 2.69 -5.09
N TYR A 324 -2.35 1.71 -5.78
CA TYR A 324 -1.16 1.92 -6.61
C TYR A 324 -1.38 3.00 -7.68
N LEU A 325 -2.57 3.06 -8.29
CA LEU A 325 -2.98 4.07 -9.29
C LEU A 325 -3.42 5.41 -8.67
N ARG A 326 -3.20 5.60 -7.36
CA ARG A 326 -3.53 6.82 -6.61
C ARG A 326 -5.03 7.16 -6.63
N GLN A 327 -5.87 6.12 -6.55
CA GLN A 327 -7.32 6.21 -6.41
C GLN A 327 -7.77 5.63 -5.05
N PRO A 328 -7.36 6.25 -3.93
CA PRO A 328 -7.54 5.68 -2.60
C PRO A 328 -9.01 5.55 -2.19
N GLU A 329 -9.92 6.37 -2.71
CA GLU A 329 -11.35 6.27 -2.39
C GLU A 329 -11.94 4.96 -2.92
N ARG A 330 -11.61 4.58 -4.16
CA ARG A 330 -12.02 3.29 -4.74
C ARG A 330 -11.39 2.12 -3.99
N ALA A 331 -10.10 2.23 -3.67
CA ALA A 331 -9.40 1.22 -2.89
C ALA A 331 -10.04 1.02 -1.51
N ARG A 332 -10.33 2.11 -0.78
CA ARG A 332 -11.00 2.12 0.52
C ARG A 332 -12.32 1.36 0.47
N ASP A 333 -13.17 1.68 -0.50
CA ASP A 333 -14.50 1.10 -0.59
C ASP A 333 -14.44 -0.41 -0.84
N LEU A 334 -13.51 -0.87 -1.67
CA LEU A 334 -13.25 -2.30 -1.90
C LEU A 334 -12.65 -2.98 -0.66
N TYR A 335 -11.66 -2.38 0.00
CA TYR A 335 -11.11 -2.96 1.24
C TYR A 335 -12.18 -3.05 2.35
N ARG A 336 -13.10 -2.09 2.45
CA ARG A 336 -14.25 -2.18 3.37
C ARG A 336 -15.17 -3.35 3.02
N GLN A 337 -15.44 -3.57 1.74
CA GLN A 337 -16.24 -4.71 1.28
C GLN A 337 -15.55 -6.04 1.63
N VAL A 338 -14.24 -6.13 1.44
CA VAL A 338 -13.44 -7.31 1.84
C VAL A 338 -13.48 -7.50 3.35
N ALA A 339 -13.23 -6.45 4.14
CA ALA A 339 -13.19 -6.51 5.60
C ALA A 339 -14.56 -6.85 6.23
N ALA A 340 -15.66 -6.39 5.67
CA ALA A 340 -17.00 -6.68 6.17
C ALA A 340 -17.33 -8.18 6.16
N SER A 341 -16.67 -8.96 5.33
CA SER A 341 -16.84 -10.40 5.22
C SER A 341 -15.78 -11.23 5.96
N ASP A 342 -14.76 -10.56 6.58
CA ASP A 342 -13.64 -11.21 7.30
C ASP A 342 -14.06 -11.85 8.66
N ALA A 343 -15.31 -11.73 9.05
CA ALA A 343 -15.83 -12.30 10.29
C ALA A 343 -16.17 -13.81 10.19
N ALA A 344 -15.92 -14.46 9.05
CA ALA A 344 -16.22 -15.87 8.87
C ALA A 344 -15.22 -16.78 9.60
N PRO A 345 -15.63 -17.86 10.26
CA PRO A 345 -14.73 -18.81 10.86
C PRO A 345 -13.81 -19.46 9.80
N GLY A 346 -12.50 -19.32 9.96
CA GLY A 346 -11.50 -19.94 9.07
C GLY A 346 -10.74 -18.99 8.16
N ASP A 347 -10.92 -17.68 8.27
CA ASP A 347 -10.14 -16.68 7.51
C ASP A 347 -8.65 -16.72 7.87
N ASP A 348 -7.81 -16.60 6.85
CA ASP A 348 -6.36 -16.52 6.98
C ASP A 348 -5.97 -15.22 7.71
N PRO A 349 -5.30 -15.29 8.89
CA PRO A 349 -4.86 -14.10 9.60
C PRO A 349 -3.94 -13.19 8.78
N GLY A 350 -3.13 -13.75 7.86
CA GLY A 350 -2.27 -12.98 6.96
C GLY A 350 -3.10 -12.14 5.97
N GLN A 351 -4.11 -12.74 5.35
CA GLN A 351 -5.02 -12.03 4.45
C GLN A 351 -5.78 -10.90 5.18
N ARG A 352 -6.17 -11.15 6.42
CA ARG A 352 -6.84 -10.14 7.26
C ARG A 352 -5.92 -8.96 7.55
N LEU A 353 -4.65 -9.22 7.94
CA LEU A 353 -3.68 -8.15 8.16
C LEU A 353 -3.42 -7.35 6.89
N ALA A 354 -3.26 -8.02 5.74
CA ALA A 354 -3.07 -7.35 4.45
C ALA A 354 -4.27 -6.45 4.10
N THR A 355 -5.51 -6.92 4.34
CA THR A 355 -6.73 -6.12 4.14
C THR A 355 -6.78 -4.90 5.07
N GLN A 356 -6.47 -5.08 6.36
CA GLN A 356 -6.42 -3.98 7.34
C GLN A 356 -5.34 -2.96 6.99
N THR A 357 -4.16 -3.42 6.62
CA THR A 357 -3.05 -2.57 6.18
C THR A 357 -3.42 -1.79 4.92
N GLY A 358 -4.00 -2.46 3.92
CA GLY A 358 -4.47 -1.81 2.69
C GLY A 358 -5.56 -0.77 2.95
N LEU A 359 -6.53 -1.08 3.81
CA LEU A 359 -7.58 -0.13 4.22
C LEU A 359 -6.97 1.08 4.93
N TYR A 360 -6.01 0.85 5.83
CA TYR A 360 -5.30 1.95 6.48
C TYR A 360 -4.64 2.89 5.46
N TYR A 361 -3.86 2.34 4.51
CA TYR A 361 -3.20 3.15 3.49
C TYR A 361 -4.21 3.88 2.59
N ALA A 362 -5.32 3.23 2.23
CA ALA A 362 -6.36 3.88 1.44
C ALA A 362 -7.02 5.06 2.17
N LEU A 363 -7.25 4.94 3.48
CA LEU A 363 -7.74 6.03 4.32
C LEU A 363 -6.71 7.15 4.46
N ALA A 364 -5.45 6.81 4.73
CA ALA A 364 -4.38 7.78 4.95
C ALA A 364 -4.03 8.55 3.66
N GLU A 365 -3.94 7.88 2.50
CA GLU A 365 -3.72 8.54 1.20
C GLU A 365 -4.94 9.34 0.73
N GLY A 366 -6.15 8.96 1.18
CA GLY A 366 -7.37 9.73 1.03
C GLY A 366 -7.54 10.87 2.04
N GLU A 367 -6.57 11.10 2.94
CA GLU A 367 -6.58 12.11 4.01
C GLU A 367 -7.72 11.93 5.04
N GLN A 368 -8.24 10.70 5.18
CA GLN A 368 -9.33 10.37 6.09
C GLN A 368 -8.81 9.82 7.43
N PHE A 369 -7.91 10.56 8.08
CA PHE A 369 -7.27 10.13 9.32
C PHE A 369 -8.24 9.92 10.49
N ASP A 370 -9.37 10.59 10.49
CA ASP A 370 -10.42 10.42 11.52
C ASP A 370 -11.03 9.01 11.51
N GLU A 371 -10.93 8.30 10.38
CA GLU A 371 -11.44 6.95 10.20
C GLU A 371 -10.38 5.86 10.42
N THR A 372 -9.12 6.23 10.66
CA THR A 372 -8.03 5.26 10.86
C THR A 372 -7.99 4.58 12.23
N PRO A 373 -8.46 5.18 13.37
CA PRO A 373 -8.29 4.59 14.68
C PRO A 373 -8.87 3.17 14.82
N PRO A 374 -10.10 2.85 14.35
CA PRO A 374 -10.62 1.48 14.47
C PRO A 374 -9.77 0.45 13.73
N VAL A 375 -9.16 0.83 12.60
CA VAL A 375 -8.28 -0.05 11.80
C VAL A 375 -6.96 -0.28 12.53
N THR A 376 -6.34 0.80 13.04
CA THR A 376 -5.07 0.70 13.78
C THR A 376 -5.24 -0.08 15.10
N ASP A 377 -6.37 0.08 15.81
CA ASP A 377 -6.68 -0.68 17.01
C ASP A 377 -6.85 -2.18 16.72
N ALA A 378 -7.50 -2.52 15.62
CA ALA A 378 -7.65 -3.89 15.16
C ALA A 378 -6.28 -4.52 14.78
N VAL A 379 -5.42 -3.77 14.10
CA VAL A 379 -4.04 -4.20 13.79
C VAL A 379 -3.22 -4.37 15.07
N GLN A 380 -3.34 -3.47 16.04
CA GLN A 380 -2.59 -3.54 17.28
C GLN A 380 -2.97 -4.73 18.16
N SER A 381 -4.26 -5.06 18.25
CA SER A 381 -4.78 -6.09 19.14
C SER A 381 -4.89 -7.47 18.48
N GLY A 382 -4.87 -7.54 17.14
CA GLY A 382 -5.22 -8.74 16.39
C GLY A 382 -4.15 -9.84 16.32
N TYR A 383 -2.89 -9.53 16.62
CA TYR A 383 -1.77 -10.42 16.33
C TYR A 383 -0.85 -10.61 17.54
N ALA A 384 -0.97 -11.79 18.18
CA ALA A 384 -0.14 -12.14 19.33
C ALA A 384 1.34 -12.28 18.93
N PRO A 385 2.32 -11.92 19.81
CA PRO A 385 3.75 -12.01 19.46
C PRO A 385 4.26 -13.45 19.34
N TRP A 386 3.55 -14.42 19.90
CA TRP A 386 3.94 -15.82 19.92
C TRP A 386 2.81 -16.73 19.46
N LEU A 387 3.15 -17.74 18.67
CA LEU A 387 2.28 -18.84 18.28
C LEU A 387 2.58 -20.08 19.15
N TYR A 388 1.50 -20.78 19.53
CA TYR A 388 1.57 -22.01 20.31
C TYR A 388 0.93 -23.13 19.50
N TYR A 389 1.70 -24.14 19.17
CA TYR A 389 1.20 -25.30 18.45
C TYR A 389 1.05 -26.48 19.41
N LYS A 390 -0.08 -27.20 19.32
CA LYS A 390 -0.34 -28.40 20.12
C LYS A 390 0.75 -29.45 19.88
N GLY A 391 1.38 -29.89 20.94
CA GLY A 391 2.46 -30.90 20.86
C GLY A 391 3.87 -30.32 20.70
N GLN A 392 4.05 -29.01 20.58
CA GLN A 392 5.36 -28.37 20.61
C GLN A 392 5.66 -27.78 21.99
N ALA A 393 6.86 -28.08 22.51
CA ALA A 393 7.30 -27.59 23.83
C ALA A 393 7.67 -26.10 23.81
N THR A 394 8.03 -25.55 22.64
CA THR A 394 8.49 -24.17 22.46
C THR A 394 7.47 -23.35 21.67
N ARG A 395 7.30 -22.10 22.09
CA ARG A 395 6.54 -21.11 21.32
C ARG A 395 7.33 -20.65 20.09
N MET A 396 6.63 -20.34 19.01
CA MET A 396 7.20 -19.81 17.77
C MET A 396 6.95 -18.31 17.67
N PRO A 397 7.88 -17.50 17.11
CA PRO A 397 7.60 -16.11 16.81
C PRO A 397 6.48 -15.99 15.77
N ASN A 398 5.69 -14.93 15.89
CA ASN A 398 4.61 -14.64 14.93
C ASN A 398 5.05 -13.52 14.00
N ASP A 399 5.32 -13.82 12.74
CA ASP A 399 5.73 -12.83 11.74
C ASP A 399 4.65 -11.78 11.48
N LEU A 400 3.36 -12.14 11.61
CA LEU A 400 2.26 -11.18 11.50
C LEU A 400 2.27 -10.14 12.63
N ASN A 401 2.80 -10.46 13.81
CA ASN A 401 3.00 -9.46 14.87
C ASN A 401 4.09 -8.45 14.48
N LEU A 402 5.17 -8.90 13.83
CA LEU A 402 6.20 -7.99 13.32
C LEU A 402 5.62 -7.05 12.27
N GLU A 403 4.91 -7.59 11.28
CA GLU A 403 4.28 -6.82 10.21
C GLU A 403 3.22 -5.83 10.74
N SER A 404 2.39 -6.25 11.72
CA SER A 404 1.43 -5.36 12.36
C SER A 404 2.10 -4.18 13.06
N ARG A 405 3.21 -4.42 13.76
CA ARG A 405 3.99 -3.36 14.43
C ARG A 405 4.66 -2.40 13.42
N GLN A 406 5.14 -2.90 12.27
CA GLN A 406 5.66 -2.07 11.19
C GLN A 406 4.55 -1.19 10.59
N THR A 407 3.37 -1.76 10.32
CA THR A 407 2.19 -1.00 9.85
C THR A 407 1.84 0.13 10.82
N LEU A 408 1.83 -0.14 12.13
CA LEU A 408 1.55 0.89 13.15
C LEU A 408 2.63 1.97 13.21
N ALA A 409 3.90 1.63 13.04
CA ALA A 409 4.97 2.62 12.97
C ALA A 409 4.87 3.50 11.73
N ALA A 410 4.56 2.91 10.57
CA ALA A 410 4.29 3.65 9.33
C ALA A 410 3.06 4.56 9.48
N ALA A 411 2.01 4.08 10.18
CA ALA A 411 0.82 4.86 10.46
C ALA A 411 1.13 6.13 11.28
N ARG A 412 2.01 6.02 12.27
CA ARG A 412 2.45 7.21 13.04
C ARG A 412 3.23 8.19 12.17
N LEU A 413 4.10 7.68 11.30
CA LEU A 413 4.86 8.54 10.38
C LEU A 413 3.93 9.30 9.42
N GLN A 414 2.92 8.64 8.85
CA GLN A 414 1.97 9.27 7.94
C GLN A 414 1.06 10.29 8.64
N ALA A 415 0.76 10.06 9.92
CA ALA A 415 0.03 11.00 10.76
C ALA A 415 0.90 12.17 11.30
N ASP A 416 2.12 12.37 10.77
CA ASP A 416 3.11 13.35 11.23
C ASP A 416 3.62 13.11 12.68
N ASP A 417 3.27 12.00 13.34
CA ASP A 417 3.79 11.63 14.66
C ASP A 417 5.14 10.90 14.54
N THR A 418 6.13 11.65 14.03
CA THR A 418 7.47 11.16 13.75
C THR A 418 8.22 10.70 15.02
N ALA A 419 7.89 11.27 16.19
CA ALA A 419 8.51 10.90 17.46
C ALA A 419 8.10 9.50 17.90
N GLU A 420 6.80 9.19 17.87
CA GLU A 420 6.27 7.88 18.19
C GLU A 420 6.74 6.82 17.17
N ALA A 421 6.73 7.16 15.86
CA ALA A 421 7.26 6.30 14.81
C ALA A 421 8.74 5.95 15.06
N ASN A 422 9.56 6.92 15.42
CA ASN A 422 10.96 6.73 15.74
C ASN A 422 11.16 5.83 16.96
N GLN A 423 10.41 6.04 18.03
CA GLN A 423 10.50 5.22 19.22
C GLN A 423 10.17 3.75 18.92
N ARG A 424 9.05 3.49 18.22
CA ARG A 424 8.61 2.14 17.86
C ARG A 424 9.64 1.41 17.01
N LEU A 425 10.15 2.05 15.95
CA LEU A 425 11.14 1.44 15.07
C LEU A 425 12.49 1.24 15.75
N THR A 426 12.93 2.19 16.59
CA THR A 426 14.16 2.02 17.39
C THR A 426 14.06 0.79 18.31
N ASP A 427 12.91 0.59 18.96
CA ASP A 427 12.70 -0.58 19.82
C ASP A 427 12.64 -1.89 19.03
N MET A 428 12.06 -1.86 17.82
CA MET A 428 12.04 -3.02 16.92
C MET A 428 13.45 -3.35 16.39
N VAL A 429 14.23 -2.36 15.96
CA VAL A 429 15.61 -2.55 15.52
C VAL A 429 16.51 -3.10 16.63
N ARG A 430 16.33 -2.65 17.88
CA ARG A 430 17.04 -3.23 19.03
C ARG A 430 16.72 -4.71 19.23
N GLN A 431 15.47 -5.13 19.02
CA GLN A 431 15.04 -6.52 19.15
C GLN A 431 15.51 -7.38 17.96
N ALA A 432 15.59 -6.81 16.76
CA ALA A 432 15.97 -7.49 15.53
C ALA A 432 17.02 -6.68 14.73
N PRO A 433 18.26 -6.54 15.26
CA PRO A 433 19.27 -5.63 14.67
C PRO A 433 19.74 -6.06 13.28
N ASN A 434 19.53 -7.30 12.87
CA ASN A 434 19.89 -7.84 11.57
C ASN A 434 18.73 -7.85 10.56
N ASN A 435 17.62 -7.19 10.88
CA ASN A 435 16.51 -7.01 9.92
C ASN A 435 16.74 -5.75 9.10
N SER A 436 17.10 -5.91 7.81
CA SER A 436 17.38 -4.80 6.89
C SER A 436 16.15 -3.93 6.61
N GLY A 437 14.94 -4.51 6.61
CA GLY A 437 13.68 -3.79 6.40
C GLY A 437 13.42 -2.80 7.54
N LEU A 438 13.53 -3.25 8.79
CA LEU A 438 13.36 -2.39 9.97
C LEU A 438 14.37 -1.24 10.01
N ARG A 439 15.62 -1.49 9.60
CA ARG A 439 16.63 -0.43 9.48
C ARG A 439 16.29 0.58 8.40
N SER A 440 15.80 0.12 7.26
CA SER A 440 15.34 1.01 6.16
C SER A 440 14.14 1.85 6.59
N ASP A 441 13.19 1.28 7.33
CA ASP A 441 12.06 2.01 7.89
C ASP A 441 12.51 3.06 8.92
N LEU A 442 13.43 2.71 9.82
CA LEU A 442 14.01 3.65 10.79
C LEU A 442 14.78 4.78 10.10
N ALA A 443 15.53 4.47 9.05
CA ALA A 443 16.22 5.47 8.23
C ALA A 443 15.22 6.46 7.59
N THR A 444 14.09 5.97 7.10
CA THR A 444 13.01 6.82 6.55
C THR A 444 12.47 7.79 7.60
N VAL A 445 12.27 7.30 8.83
CA VAL A 445 11.85 8.16 9.95
C VAL A 445 12.95 9.16 10.34
N HIS A 446 14.22 8.76 10.35
CA HIS A 446 15.32 9.70 10.61
C HIS A 446 15.36 10.84 9.58
N ARG A 447 15.14 10.54 8.28
CA ARG A 447 15.01 11.59 7.25
C ARG A 447 13.83 12.53 7.55
N ALA A 448 12.65 11.99 7.85
CA ALA A 448 11.48 12.78 8.20
C ALA A 448 11.73 13.68 9.41
N ARG A 449 12.60 13.25 10.31
CA ARG A 449 13.05 14.02 11.49
C ARG A 449 14.21 14.97 11.21
N SER A 450 14.59 15.18 9.96
CA SER A 450 15.73 16.02 9.55
C SER A 450 17.08 15.54 10.09
N LEU A 451 17.26 14.22 10.19
CA LEU A 451 18.48 13.55 10.65
C LEU A 451 19.09 12.67 9.53
N PRO A 452 19.55 13.27 8.42
CA PRO A 452 20.00 12.52 7.25
C PRO A 452 21.26 11.66 7.50
N ARG A 453 22.18 12.09 8.38
CA ARG A 453 23.38 11.29 8.70
C ARG A 453 23.02 10.06 9.57
N ALA A 454 22.04 10.18 10.48
CA ALA A 454 21.51 9.03 11.19
C ALA A 454 20.83 8.05 10.23
N SER A 455 20.09 8.55 9.25
CA SER A 455 19.52 7.75 8.17
C SER A 455 20.60 7.03 7.36
N GLU A 456 21.67 7.70 6.97
CA GLU A 456 22.80 7.12 6.23
C GLU A 456 23.43 5.94 6.97
N ILE A 457 23.61 6.06 8.28
CA ILE A 457 24.17 4.97 9.11
C ILE A 457 23.28 3.74 9.07
N GLU A 458 21.98 3.89 9.28
CA GLU A 458 21.04 2.77 9.26
C GLU A 458 20.96 2.11 7.87
N LEU A 459 21.01 2.90 6.79
CA LEU A 459 20.99 2.38 5.43
C LEU A 459 22.29 1.65 5.05
N LYS A 460 23.45 2.11 5.49
CA LYS A 460 24.72 1.40 5.29
C LYS A 460 24.73 0.06 6.02
N LEU A 461 24.15 0.00 7.23
CA LEU A 461 23.97 -1.26 7.95
C LEU A 461 22.97 -2.16 7.22
N ALA A 462 21.85 -1.61 6.74
CA ALA A 462 20.86 -2.37 5.98
C ALA A 462 21.43 -2.95 4.68
N GLU A 463 22.29 -2.20 3.98
CA GLU A 463 22.97 -2.64 2.76
C GLU A 463 23.89 -3.85 3.00
N THR A 464 24.61 -3.87 4.12
CA THR A 464 25.46 -5.03 4.47
C THR A 464 24.65 -6.31 4.71
N LEU A 465 23.39 -6.17 5.15
CA LEU A 465 22.48 -7.28 5.41
C LEU A 465 21.73 -7.74 4.15
N ALA A 466 21.40 -6.81 3.28
CA ALA A 466 20.65 -7.07 2.06
C ALA A 466 21.19 -6.22 0.89
N PRO A 467 22.32 -6.60 0.31
CA PRO A 467 22.92 -5.91 -0.83
C PRO A 467 21.94 -5.86 -2.01
N ARG A 468 21.90 -4.74 -2.74
CA ARG A 468 21.01 -4.52 -3.90
C ARG A 468 19.51 -4.56 -3.59
N ASN A 469 19.11 -4.41 -2.33
CA ASN A 469 17.71 -4.27 -1.98
C ASN A 469 17.17 -2.91 -2.44
N ILE A 470 16.15 -2.91 -3.31
CA ILE A 470 15.57 -1.70 -3.92
C ILE A 470 15.09 -0.69 -2.87
N ALA A 471 14.52 -1.13 -1.75
CA ALA A 471 14.07 -0.21 -0.71
C ALA A 471 15.24 0.49 0.00
N VAL A 472 16.33 -0.25 0.26
CA VAL A 472 17.56 0.31 0.86
C VAL A 472 18.21 1.30 -0.09
N GLU A 473 18.39 0.94 -1.36
CA GLU A 473 19.02 1.81 -2.37
C GLU A 473 18.18 3.07 -2.65
N ASN A 474 16.86 2.97 -2.71
CA ASN A 474 15.99 4.15 -2.78
C ASN A 474 16.18 5.05 -1.56
N GLY A 475 16.22 4.47 -0.35
CA GLY A 475 16.49 5.21 0.88
C GLY A 475 17.83 5.93 0.85
N GLN A 476 18.90 5.26 0.37
CA GLN A 476 20.21 5.85 0.19
C GLN A 476 20.19 6.99 -0.85
N GLY A 477 19.46 6.82 -1.96
CA GLY A 477 19.32 7.86 -2.98
C GLY A 477 18.67 9.13 -2.44
N PHE A 478 17.58 9.02 -1.69
CA PHE A 478 16.96 10.16 -1.02
C PHE A 478 17.88 10.79 0.04
N THR A 479 18.57 9.96 0.84
CA THR A 479 19.50 10.45 1.86
C THR A 479 20.68 11.16 1.23
N ALA A 480 21.19 10.67 0.09
CA ALA A 480 22.24 11.32 -0.68
C ALA A 480 21.79 12.71 -1.21
N MET A 481 20.53 12.85 -1.62
CA MET A 481 19.96 14.17 -1.98
C MET A 481 19.95 15.12 -0.79
N ASP A 482 19.54 14.67 0.39
CA ASP A 482 19.51 15.46 1.61
C ASP A 482 20.92 15.88 2.06
N LEU A 483 21.92 15.00 1.87
CA LEU A 483 23.34 15.24 2.18
C LEU A 483 24.12 15.93 1.08
N GLN A 484 23.49 16.31 -0.04
CA GLN A 484 24.12 16.95 -1.20
C GLN A 484 25.20 16.07 -1.87
N GLU A 485 25.04 14.75 -1.81
CA GLU A 485 25.87 13.75 -2.49
C GLU A 485 25.29 13.43 -3.88
N TRP A 486 25.31 14.41 -4.77
CA TRP A 486 24.56 14.42 -6.03
C TRP A 486 24.90 13.27 -6.97
N ARG A 487 26.19 12.90 -7.06
CA ARG A 487 26.64 11.79 -7.92
C ARG A 487 26.10 10.45 -7.44
N GLN A 488 26.07 10.25 -6.12
CA GLN A 488 25.47 9.05 -5.54
C GLN A 488 23.95 9.03 -5.75
N ALA A 489 23.29 10.17 -5.56
CA ALA A 489 21.85 10.29 -5.79
C ALA A 489 21.48 9.96 -7.24
N GLU A 490 22.24 10.46 -8.22
CA GLU A 490 22.03 10.14 -9.64
C GLU A 490 22.23 8.66 -9.92
N ALA A 491 23.36 8.09 -9.47
CA ALA A 491 23.68 6.68 -9.71
C ALA A 491 22.60 5.74 -9.15
N LEU A 492 22.15 5.96 -7.90
CA LEU A 492 21.11 5.17 -7.26
C LEU A 492 19.75 5.37 -7.92
N SER A 493 19.41 6.61 -8.27
CA SER A 493 18.16 6.91 -8.99
C SER A 493 18.10 6.22 -10.35
N ALA A 494 19.18 6.27 -11.12
CA ALA A 494 19.25 5.63 -12.44
C ALA A 494 19.23 4.10 -12.34
N ASP A 495 19.93 3.51 -11.36
CA ASP A 495 19.97 2.07 -11.16
C ASP A 495 18.58 1.55 -10.71
N THR A 496 18.01 2.15 -9.66
CA THR A 496 16.74 1.66 -9.09
C THR A 496 15.56 1.79 -10.04
N ILE A 497 15.47 2.87 -10.82
CA ILE A 497 14.39 3.03 -11.81
C ILE A 497 14.57 2.09 -13.02
N THR A 498 15.80 1.75 -13.38
CA THR A 498 16.09 0.80 -14.45
C THR A 498 15.73 -0.63 -14.03
N ARG A 499 16.09 -1.02 -12.82
CA ARG A 499 15.83 -2.36 -12.27
C ARG A 499 14.36 -2.56 -11.85
N ALA A 500 13.72 -1.54 -11.33
CA ALA A 500 12.35 -1.60 -10.81
C ALA A 500 11.50 -0.40 -11.27
N PRO A 501 11.21 -0.30 -12.59
CA PRO A 501 10.44 0.83 -13.13
C PRO A 501 8.99 0.88 -12.65
N GLU A 502 8.44 -0.22 -12.15
CA GLU A 502 7.12 -0.30 -11.53
C GLU A 502 7.12 0.10 -10.05
N ASN A 503 8.29 0.19 -9.39
CA ASN A 503 8.34 0.55 -7.97
C ASN A 503 8.06 2.04 -7.78
N LEU A 504 7.02 2.37 -6.99
CA LEU A 504 6.57 3.76 -6.78
C LEU A 504 7.65 4.62 -6.09
N THR A 505 8.44 4.02 -5.19
CA THR A 505 9.52 4.73 -4.49
C THR A 505 10.67 5.05 -5.44
N SER A 506 11.04 4.13 -6.34
CA SER A 506 12.04 4.37 -7.39
C SER A 506 11.57 5.47 -8.37
N ARG A 507 10.29 5.45 -8.76
CA ARG A 507 9.69 6.51 -9.58
C ARG A 507 9.72 7.87 -8.88
N ARG A 508 9.45 7.88 -7.58
CA ARG A 508 9.51 9.10 -6.77
C ARG A 508 10.94 9.64 -6.70
N LEU A 509 11.92 8.79 -6.42
CA LEU A 509 13.33 9.18 -6.39
C LEU A 509 13.79 9.75 -7.74
N ALA A 510 13.46 9.08 -8.85
CA ALA A 510 13.77 9.54 -10.19
C ALA A 510 13.12 10.91 -10.51
N ARG A 511 11.88 11.12 -10.07
CA ARG A 511 11.18 12.41 -10.22
C ARG A 511 11.85 13.52 -9.40
N GLU A 512 12.14 13.28 -8.11
CA GLU A 512 12.80 14.26 -7.24
C GLU A 512 14.20 14.63 -7.79
N TRP A 513 14.95 13.64 -8.30
CA TRP A 513 16.20 13.88 -8.98
C TRP A 513 16.02 14.73 -10.27
N ALA A 514 15.03 14.39 -11.09
CA ALA A 514 14.73 15.17 -12.29
C ALA A 514 14.33 16.61 -11.97
N VAL A 515 13.57 16.84 -10.89
CA VAL A 515 13.22 18.18 -10.42
C VAL A 515 14.44 18.93 -9.90
N HIS A 516 15.35 18.25 -9.17
CA HIS A 516 16.61 18.85 -8.71
C HIS A 516 17.46 19.41 -9.86
N ARG A 517 17.45 18.74 -11.01
CA ARG A 517 18.22 19.12 -12.21
C ARG A 517 17.61 20.26 -13.03
N LYS A 518 16.51 20.84 -12.61
CA LYS A 518 15.84 21.94 -13.32
C LYS A 518 16.41 23.29 -12.94
N ALA A 519 16.19 24.29 -13.81
CA ALA A 519 16.38 25.69 -13.45
C ALA A 519 15.38 26.08 -12.36
N GLU A 520 15.72 27.05 -11.52
CA GLU A 520 14.91 27.47 -10.39
C GLU A 520 14.77 28.99 -10.36
N LEU A 521 13.52 29.46 -10.48
CA LEU A 521 13.16 30.87 -10.29
C LEU A 521 12.68 31.05 -8.85
N ARG A 522 13.31 31.96 -8.11
CA ARG A 522 12.87 32.42 -6.80
C ARG A 522 12.44 33.86 -6.86
N ILE A 523 11.27 34.17 -6.36
CA ILE A 523 10.75 35.52 -6.18
C ILE A 523 10.37 35.68 -4.73
N SER A 524 10.78 36.77 -4.13
CA SER A 524 10.29 37.18 -2.79
C SER A 524 9.97 38.67 -2.78
N GLY A 525 9.05 39.05 -1.95
CA GLY A 525 8.71 40.46 -1.86
C GLY A 525 7.80 40.79 -0.70
N TYR A 526 7.61 42.07 -0.50
CA TYR A 526 6.72 42.60 0.50
C TYR A 526 6.01 43.87 0.03
N ARG A 527 4.90 44.18 0.66
CA ARG A 527 4.19 45.43 0.50
C ARG A 527 3.58 45.90 1.84
N GLY A 528 3.88 47.10 2.26
CA GLY A 528 3.17 47.80 3.33
C GLY A 528 1.79 48.21 2.82
N LEU A 529 0.74 47.78 3.52
CA LEU A 529 -0.64 48.12 3.23
C LEU A 529 -1.08 49.37 4.03
N ALA A 530 -0.59 49.48 5.26
CA ALA A 530 -0.75 50.61 6.11
C ALA A 530 0.42 50.65 7.09
N SER A 531 1.06 51.80 7.23
CA SER A 531 2.17 51.96 8.16
C SER A 531 2.19 53.41 8.63
N ASP A 532 2.33 53.60 9.95
CA ASP A 532 2.68 54.87 10.58
C ASP A 532 4.16 54.81 11.04
N SER A 533 4.93 53.87 10.53
CA SER A 533 6.32 53.65 10.90
C SER A 533 7.27 54.59 10.16
N PRO A 534 8.03 55.41 10.81
CA PRO A 534 9.09 56.21 10.21
C PRO A 534 10.30 55.37 9.78
N VAL A 535 10.35 54.11 10.22
CA VAL A 535 11.44 53.17 9.89
C VAL A 535 11.30 52.56 8.48
N THR A 536 10.13 52.05 8.16
CA THR A 536 9.85 51.35 6.93
C THR A 536 9.35 52.27 5.83
N GLY A 537 8.87 53.44 6.20
CA GLY A 537 8.22 54.40 5.34
C GLY A 537 6.74 54.00 5.07
N ASN A 538 6.00 54.95 4.49
CA ASN A 538 4.61 54.71 4.11
C ASN A 538 4.59 54.05 2.70
N GLY A 539 3.70 53.05 2.52
CA GLY A 539 3.53 52.42 1.24
C GLY A 539 4.78 51.68 0.71
N ASP A 540 5.62 51.19 1.62
CA ASP A 540 6.83 50.48 1.29
C ASP A 540 6.54 49.25 0.43
N PHE A 541 7.42 48.98 -0.53
CA PHE A 541 7.35 47.89 -1.46
C PHE A 541 8.74 47.34 -1.73
N GLY A 542 8.88 46.06 -1.79
CA GLY A 542 10.11 45.38 -2.22
C GLY A 542 9.86 44.09 -2.98
N ILE A 543 10.62 43.87 -4.01
CA ILE A 543 10.62 42.61 -4.78
C ILE A 543 12.04 42.25 -5.16
N ASP A 544 12.38 40.99 -5.03
CA ASP A 544 13.64 40.39 -5.47
C ASP A 544 13.35 39.10 -6.26
N ALA A 545 13.96 38.95 -7.44
CA ALA A 545 13.82 37.80 -8.30
C ALA A 545 15.20 37.27 -8.69
N VAL A 546 15.38 35.96 -8.56
CA VAL A 546 16.66 35.29 -8.88
C VAL A 546 16.35 34.03 -9.67
N LEU A 547 17.07 33.86 -10.77
CA LEU A 547 17.05 32.68 -11.60
C LEU A 547 18.35 31.91 -11.44
N TYR A 548 18.28 30.70 -10.92
CA TYR A 548 19.39 29.74 -10.86
C TYR A 548 19.37 28.83 -12.08
N SER A 549 20.55 28.58 -12.66
CA SER A 549 20.72 27.57 -13.70
C SER A 549 20.42 26.16 -13.18
N PRO A 550 20.17 25.18 -14.06
CA PRO A 550 20.36 23.77 -13.69
C PRO A 550 21.76 23.57 -13.08
N PRO A 551 21.93 22.52 -12.25
CA PRO A 551 23.26 22.18 -11.72
C PRO A 551 24.25 21.91 -12.85
N LEU A 552 25.42 22.53 -12.75
CA LEU A 552 26.57 22.34 -13.64
C LEU A 552 27.59 21.46 -12.90
N ASP A 553 28.03 20.37 -13.52
CA ASP A 553 28.92 19.36 -12.90
C ASP A 553 28.47 19.00 -11.46
N TYR A 554 27.14 18.81 -11.28
CA TYR A 554 26.45 18.49 -10.03
C TYR A 554 26.47 19.60 -8.97
N ASP A 555 27.58 20.18 -8.68
CA ASP A 555 27.86 20.97 -7.48
C ASP A 555 27.65 22.48 -7.70
N TRP A 556 27.72 22.96 -8.94
CA TRP A 556 27.70 24.37 -9.26
C TRP A 556 26.38 24.82 -9.87
N ARG A 557 25.95 26.03 -9.51
CA ARG A 557 24.91 26.77 -10.21
C ARG A 557 25.37 28.19 -10.44
N VAL A 558 25.12 28.72 -11.60
CA VAL A 558 25.20 30.18 -11.83
C VAL A 558 23.86 30.79 -11.63
N PHE A 559 23.81 32.01 -11.18
CA PHE A 559 22.53 32.72 -11.06
C PHE A 559 22.62 34.16 -11.50
N GLY A 560 21.46 34.70 -11.88
CA GLY A 560 21.29 36.13 -12.17
C GLY A 560 19.94 36.57 -11.61
N GLY A 561 19.87 37.81 -11.24
CA GLY A 561 18.64 38.34 -10.66
C GLY A 561 18.67 39.84 -10.48
N GLY A 562 17.59 40.36 -9.97
CA GLY A 562 17.48 41.78 -9.64
C GLY A 562 16.28 42.09 -8.79
N GLY A 563 16.20 43.27 -8.29
CA GLY A 563 15.11 43.66 -7.45
C GLY A 563 14.93 45.18 -7.40
N TYR A 564 13.87 45.54 -6.72
CA TYR A 564 13.42 46.90 -6.53
C TYR A 564 12.86 47.08 -5.14
N ALA A 565 13.18 48.17 -4.48
CA ALA A 565 12.53 48.61 -3.24
C ALA A 565 12.18 50.08 -3.31
N ALA A 566 11.08 50.43 -2.71
CA ALA A 566 10.63 51.83 -2.61
C ALA A 566 9.90 52.07 -1.27
N GLY A 567 9.93 53.31 -0.80
CA GLY A 567 9.21 53.75 0.39
C GLY A 567 9.15 55.28 0.46
N ASP A 568 8.11 55.81 1.06
CA ASP A 568 7.93 57.24 1.23
C ASP A 568 8.35 57.63 2.67
N PHE A 569 9.38 58.48 2.79
CA PHE A 569 9.96 58.97 4.04
C PHE A 569 9.71 60.48 4.17
N GLU A 570 10.01 61.06 5.31
CA GLU A 570 9.89 62.52 5.52
C GLU A 570 10.75 63.33 4.56
N GLU A 571 11.93 62.79 4.20
CA GLU A 571 12.88 63.39 3.28
C GLU A 571 12.50 63.23 1.80
N GLY A 572 11.48 62.45 1.52
CA GLY A 572 10.98 62.14 0.16
C GLY A 572 10.97 60.64 -0.16
N ARG A 573 10.66 60.32 -1.42
CA ARG A 573 10.56 58.96 -1.89
C ARG A 573 11.93 58.32 -2.10
N GLY A 574 12.21 57.26 -1.37
CA GLY A 574 13.36 56.38 -1.59
C GLY A 574 13.07 55.34 -2.64
N ASN A 575 14.01 55.15 -3.55
CA ASN A 575 13.95 54.06 -4.56
C ASN A 575 15.30 53.38 -4.61
N TYR A 576 15.30 52.03 -4.63
CA TYR A 576 16.51 51.24 -4.70
C TYR A 576 16.32 50.14 -5.73
N ARG A 577 17.26 50.04 -6.70
CA ARG A 577 17.30 49.05 -7.74
C ARG A 577 18.64 48.34 -7.71
N TRP A 578 18.60 47.02 -7.93
CA TRP A 578 19.83 46.25 -8.02
C TRP A 578 19.72 45.16 -9.08
N LEU A 579 20.86 44.90 -9.71
CA LEU A 579 21.05 43.69 -10.52
C LEU A 579 22.21 42.92 -9.91
N ARG A 580 22.10 41.59 -9.91
CA ARG A 580 23.11 40.74 -9.32
C ARG A 580 23.34 39.48 -10.15
N THR A 581 24.54 38.94 -10.09
CA THR A 581 24.90 37.66 -10.65
C THR A 581 25.92 36.97 -9.76
N GLY A 582 25.95 35.68 -9.79
CA GLY A 582 26.84 34.95 -8.91
C GLY A 582 26.90 33.44 -9.20
N VAL A 583 27.61 32.79 -8.33
CA VAL A 583 27.84 31.33 -8.39
C VAL A 583 27.50 30.73 -7.02
N GLN A 584 26.76 29.64 -7.04
CA GLN A 584 26.48 28.81 -5.87
C GLN A 584 27.23 27.47 -6.03
N TRP A 585 27.92 27.05 -4.98
CA TRP A 585 28.62 25.78 -4.87
C TRP A 585 28.07 25.00 -3.71
N ARG A 586 27.62 23.76 -4.01
CA ARG A 586 26.94 22.89 -3.04
C ARG A 586 27.54 21.52 -3.07
N VAL A 587 28.19 21.14 -2.00
CA VAL A 587 28.76 19.81 -1.78
C VAL A 587 28.29 19.30 -0.41
N ARG A 588 28.59 18.06 -0.11
CA ARG A 588 28.26 17.49 1.20
C ARG A 588 28.64 18.45 2.31
N ASP A 589 27.69 18.73 3.17
CA ASP A 589 27.80 19.57 4.37
C ASP A 589 28.11 21.05 4.11
N LEU A 590 28.45 21.46 2.90
CA LEU A 590 28.90 22.84 2.63
C LEU A 590 28.11 23.46 1.46
N THR A 591 27.57 24.64 1.72
CA THR A 591 27.01 25.50 0.68
C THR A 591 27.70 26.84 0.72
N VAL A 592 28.25 27.29 -0.42
CA VAL A 592 28.87 28.60 -0.59
C VAL A 592 28.21 29.33 -1.75
N GLU A 593 27.92 30.61 -1.57
CA GLU A 593 27.39 31.45 -2.63
C GLU A 593 28.15 32.78 -2.69
N GLY A 594 28.71 33.09 -3.85
CA GLY A 594 29.40 34.35 -4.15
C GLY A 594 28.61 35.15 -5.16
N GLU A 595 28.45 36.43 -4.91
CA GLU A 595 27.63 37.37 -5.68
C GLU A 595 28.31 38.70 -5.90
N VAL A 596 28.15 39.27 -7.08
CA VAL A 596 28.44 40.67 -7.37
C VAL A 596 27.16 41.38 -7.83
N SER A 597 27.05 42.66 -7.49
CA SER A 597 25.83 43.43 -7.79
C SER A 597 26.14 44.84 -8.25
N THR A 598 25.21 45.42 -9.00
CA THR A 598 25.14 46.84 -9.26
C THR A 598 23.93 47.40 -8.53
N ASN A 599 24.10 48.51 -7.86
CA ASN A 599 23.14 49.08 -6.92
C ASN A 599 22.90 50.54 -7.26
N ASP A 600 21.66 50.92 -7.53
CA ASP A 600 21.21 52.32 -7.78
C ASP A 600 20.12 52.72 -6.79
N TYR A 601 20.47 53.65 -5.93
CA TYR A 601 19.52 54.21 -4.95
C TYR A 601 19.40 55.72 -5.05
N GLY A 602 19.59 56.27 -6.26
CA GLY A 602 19.44 57.70 -6.59
C GLY A 602 20.73 58.51 -6.45
N HIS A 603 21.83 57.92 -6.04
CA HIS A 603 23.15 58.58 -5.86
C HIS A 603 24.22 57.94 -6.80
N GLY A 604 23.79 57.55 -7.99
CA GLY A 604 24.64 56.85 -8.99
C GLY A 604 24.72 55.33 -8.73
N VAL A 605 25.20 54.63 -9.78
CA VAL A 605 25.37 53.17 -9.72
C VAL A 605 26.62 52.83 -8.94
N LYS A 606 26.49 52.02 -7.89
CA LYS A 606 27.60 51.56 -7.06
C LYS A 606 27.72 50.03 -7.11
N PRO A 607 28.96 49.49 -7.19
CA PRO A 607 29.18 48.04 -7.13
C PRO A 607 29.03 47.52 -5.71
N GLY A 608 28.49 46.30 -5.58
CA GLY A 608 28.41 45.58 -4.33
C GLY A 608 28.85 44.13 -4.51
N ALA A 609 29.18 43.46 -3.42
CA ALA A 609 29.52 42.04 -3.41
C ALA A 609 29.04 41.40 -2.13
N ARG A 610 28.73 40.10 -2.23
CA ARG A 610 28.35 39.25 -1.08
C ARG A 610 28.95 37.87 -1.20
N LEU A 611 29.46 37.35 -0.09
CA LEU A 611 29.88 35.97 0.04
C LEU A 611 29.16 35.38 1.22
N SER A 612 28.50 34.22 1.05
CA SER A 612 27.86 33.47 2.15
C SER A 612 28.34 32.03 2.16
N ALA A 613 28.41 31.45 3.34
CA ALA A 613 28.76 30.05 3.54
C ALA A 613 27.93 29.48 4.68
N ALA A 614 27.51 28.21 4.54
CA ALA A 614 26.86 27.43 5.59
C ALA A 614 27.51 26.05 5.63
N TYR A 615 27.85 25.57 6.81
CA TYR A 615 28.50 24.29 7.04
C TYR A 615 27.75 23.47 8.10
N ASP A 616 27.31 22.26 7.73
CA ASP A 616 26.64 21.32 8.61
C ASP A 616 27.69 20.45 9.34
N LEU A 617 27.97 20.76 10.61
CA LEU A 617 28.87 19.99 11.46
C LEU A 617 28.38 18.56 11.68
N ASN A 618 27.08 18.40 11.84
CA ASN A 618 26.35 17.13 11.97
C ASN A 618 24.84 17.38 11.77
N ASP A 619 23.97 16.38 12.04
CA ASP A 619 22.52 16.55 11.93
C ASP A 619 21.96 17.65 12.85
N HIS A 620 22.66 17.97 13.94
CA HIS A 620 22.17 18.88 14.97
C HIS A 620 22.77 20.29 14.88
N TRP A 621 23.98 20.45 14.39
CA TRP A 621 24.68 21.73 14.42
C TRP A 621 25.06 22.20 13.03
N GLN A 622 24.67 23.43 12.69
CA GLN A 622 25.13 24.15 11.51
C GLN A 622 25.72 25.49 11.92
N VAL A 623 26.80 25.87 11.31
CA VAL A 623 27.39 27.20 11.42
C VAL A 623 27.37 27.86 10.05
N GLY A 624 27.17 29.16 10.02
CA GLY A 624 27.21 29.88 8.75
C GLY A 624 27.34 31.37 8.95
N GLY A 625 27.49 32.05 7.83
CA GLY A 625 27.58 33.49 7.81
C GLY A 625 27.66 34.08 6.42
N SER A 626 27.59 35.38 6.33
CA SER A 626 27.75 36.14 5.10
C SER A 626 28.46 37.47 5.34
N GLY A 627 29.33 37.89 4.43
CA GLY A 627 29.92 39.24 4.39
C GLY A 627 29.41 39.96 3.16
N ALA A 628 29.07 41.22 3.28
CA ALA A 628 28.60 42.07 2.20
C ALA A 628 29.29 43.44 2.17
N ILE A 629 29.69 43.86 1.00
CA ILE A 629 30.12 45.20 0.67
C ILE A 629 28.92 45.86 -0.03
N LEU A 630 28.53 47.02 0.44
CA LEU A 630 27.28 47.70 0.06
C LEU A 630 26.09 46.76 0.23
N SER A 631 25.83 46.44 1.51
CA SER A 631 24.80 45.47 1.89
C SER A 631 23.40 45.92 1.48
N ARG A 632 22.64 44.99 0.91
CA ARG A 632 21.19 45.19 0.68
C ARG A 632 20.37 45.20 1.96
N ASP A 633 20.94 44.82 3.08
CA ASP A 633 20.34 44.89 4.41
C ASP A 633 20.41 46.33 5.00
N THR A 634 21.06 47.28 4.29
CA THR A 634 21.07 48.71 4.64
C THR A 634 19.64 49.23 4.59
N PRO A 635 19.13 49.93 5.66
CA PRO A 635 17.81 50.51 5.62
C PRO A 635 17.61 51.43 4.41
N LEU A 636 16.46 51.31 3.74
CA LEU A 636 16.17 52.12 2.55
C LEU A 636 16.24 53.65 2.84
N ARG A 637 15.79 54.09 4.03
CA ARG A 637 15.91 55.49 4.46
C ARG A 637 17.37 55.94 4.53
N ALA A 638 18.29 55.05 4.96
CA ALA A 638 19.73 55.36 4.94
C ALA A 638 20.25 55.54 3.50
N LEU A 639 19.91 54.58 2.62
CA LEU A 639 20.29 54.63 1.19
C LEU A 639 19.75 55.88 0.51
N THR A 640 18.51 56.31 0.81
CA THR A 640 17.91 57.55 0.29
C THR A 640 18.76 58.77 0.65
N ASN A 641 19.43 58.76 1.78
CA ASN A 641 20.34 59.81 2.27
C ASN A 641 21.81 59.53 1.94
N ASP A 642 22.13 58.73 0.94
CA ASP A 642 23.47 58.34 0.51
C ASP A 642 24.32 57.65 1.59
N ILE A 643 23.68 57.03 2.55
CA ILE A 643 24.33 56.26 3.61
C ILE A 643 24.24 54.76 3.25
N SER A 644 25.37 54.16 2.95
CA SER A 644 25.48 52.72 2.68
C SER A 644 26.12 51.96 3.85
N SER A 645 26.01 50.64 3.88
CA SER A 645 26.68 49.88 4.92
C SER A 645 27.40 48.64 4.36
N ASN A 646 28.49 48.25 5.04
CA ASN A 646 29.13 46.95 4.89
C ASN A 646 28.73 46.12 6.12
N GLY A 647 28.42 44.87 5.93
CA GLY A 647 27.91 43.98 7.00
C GLY A 647 28.57 42.62 7.00
N LEU A 648 28.64 42.04 8.21
CA LEU A 648 28.93 40.64 8.43
C LEU A 648 27.74 40.06 9.20
N SER A 649 27.32 38.86 8.84
CA SER A 649 26.29 38.11 9.60
C SER A 649 26.83 36.73 9.90
N LEU A 650 26.76 36.29 11.13
CA LEU A 650 27.19 35.01 11.61
C LEU A 650 26.04 34.32 12.33
N TYR A 651 25.92 33.02 12.24
CA TYR A 651 24.93 32.27 13.00
C TYR A 651 25.42 30.87 13.38
N VAL A 652 24.86 30.38 14.46
CA VAL A 652 24.95 28.98 14.89
C VAL A 652 23.52 28.49 15.07
N ARG A 653 23.16 27.44 14.35
CA ARG A 653 21.88 26.77 14.45
C ARG A 653 22.05 25.43 15.15
N TRP A 654 21.23 25.18 16.13
CA TRP A 654 21.05 23.88 16.76
C TRP A 654 19.65 23.34 16.49
N ARG A 655 19.57 22.10 16.02
CA ARG A 655 18.34 21.38 15.74
C ARG A 655 18.38 20.04 16.45
N ALA A 656 17.42 19.75 17.34
CA ALA A 656 17.28 18.40 17.90
C ALA A 656 16.68 17.45 16.85
N ASP A 657 15.62 17.92 16.20
CA ASP A 657 14.86 17.24 15.15
C ASP A 657 13.93 18.25 14.43
N GLU A 658 12.96 17.80 13.64
CA GLU A 658 11.99 18.62 12.91
C GLU A 658 11.06 19.46 13.82
N ARG A 659 11.02 19.14 15.12
CA ARG A 659 10.12 19.79 16.10
C ARG A 659 10.80 20.89 16.90
N ARG A 660 12.14 20.87 16.99
CA ARG A 660 12.90 21.77 17.86
C ARG A 660 14.12 22.31 17.17
N GLU A 661 14.18 23.64 17.01
CA GLU A 661 15.29 24.33 16.38
C GLU A 661 15.56 25.68 17.08
N TRP A 662 16.83 26.01 17.29
CA TRP A 662 17.27 27.26 17.86
C TRP A 662 18.42 27.84 17.04
N THR A 663 18.39 29.15 16.77
CA THR A 663 19.41 29.87 16.02
C THR A 663 19.87 31.09 16.81
N LEU A 664 21.16 31.16 17.08
CA LEU A 664 21.84 32.32 17.62
C LEU A 664 22.53 33.05 16.47
N SER A 665 22.36 34.36 16.36
CA SER A 665 22.96 35.18 15.31
C SER A 665 23.62 36.41 15.85
N ALA A 666 24.63 36.91 15.12
CA ALA A 666 25.31 38.17 15.35
C ALA A 666 25.57 38.85 13.99
N ALA A 667 25.19 40.11 13.86
CA ALA A 667 25.29 40.86 12.62
C ALA A 667 25.88 42.28 12.84
N PRO A 668 27.23 42.39 12.95
CA PRO A 668 27.89 43.70 12.93
C PRO A 668 27.83 44.33 11.53
N SER A 669 27.54 45.66 11.51
CA SER A 669 27.54 46.46 10.29
C SER A 669 28.17 47.84 10.54
N HIS A 670 28.86 48.34 9.52
CA HIS A 670 29.50 49.64 9.52
C HIS A 670 28.92 50.52 8.42
N PHE A 671 28.37 51.65 8.79
CA PHE A 671 27.73 52.61 7.90
C PHE A 671 28.71 53.67 7.42
N SER A 672 28.52 54.23 6.23
CA SER A 672 29.34 55.26 5.64
C SER A 672 29.28 56.58 6.39
N ASP A 673 28.31 56.82 7.24
CA ASP A 673 28.22 57.98 8.14
C ASP A 673 29.02 57.79 9.44
N GLY A 674 29.73 56.67 9.62
CA GLY A 674 30.55 56.35 10.77
C GLY A 674 29.83 55.61 11.89
N ASN A 675 28.53 55.31 11.75
CA ASN A 675 27.82 54.45 12.72
C ASN A 675 28.31 53.00 12.60
N SER A 676 28.49 52.33 13.74
CA SER A 676 28.72 50.90 13.84
C SER A 676 27.54 50.28 14.61
N ARG A 677 26.85 49.35 13.98
CA ARG A 677 25.70 48.63 14.54
C ARG A 677 26.09 47.20 14.86
N TRP A 678 25.69 46.75 16.02
CA TRP A 678 25.81 45.36 16.47
C TRP A 678 24.42 44.82 16.74
N GLU A 679 24.00 43.81 15.98
CA GLU A 679 22.72 43.12 16.16
C GLU A 679 22.97 41.70 16.65
N PHE A 680 22.24 41.26 17.66
CA PHE A 680 22.22 39.90 18.17
C PHE A 680 20.79 39.37 18.15
N GLY A 681 20.62 38.15 17.75
CA GLY A 681 19.31 37.48 17.70
C GLY A 681 19.38 36.06 18.26
N LEU A 682 18.32 35.67 18.96
CA LEU A 682 18.05 34.28 19.30
C LEU A 682 16.63 33.97 18.82
N ALA A 683 16.50 33.04 17.88
CA ALA A 683 15.23 32.54 17.39
C ALA A 683 15.09 31.05 17.76
N GLY A 684 13.95 30.71 18.33
CA GLY A 684 13.65 29.32 18.70
C GLY A 684 12.28 28.89 18.22
N ARG A 685 12.14 27.59 17.92
CA ARG A 685 10.87 26.97 17.60
C ARG A 685 10.76 25.63 18.32
N GLU A 686 9.62 25.43 19.02
CA GLU A 686 9.28 24.19 19.73
C GLU A 686 7.89 23.73 19.30
N ARG A 687 7.77 22.52 18.77
CA ARG A 687 6.49 21.92 18.41
C ARG A 687 5.73 21.51 19.68
N LEU A 688 4.61 22.16 19.95
CA LEU A 688 3.75 21.88 21.11
C LEU A 688 2.72 20.79 20.81
N TYR A 689 2.18 20.76 19.59
CA TYR A 689 1.11 19.84 19.19
C TYR A 689 1.26 19.41 17.74
N THR A 690 0.96 18.13 17.49
CA THR A 690 0.95 17.54 16.14
C THR A 690 -0.27 16.67 15.98
N ALA A 691 -1.03 16.90 14.91
CA ALA A 691 -2.06 16.02 14.37
C ALA A 691 -1.92 15.99 12.84
N PRO A 692 -2.55 15.07 12.13
CA PRO A 692 -2.35 14.92 10.68
C PRO A 692 -2.56 16.21 9.86
N HIS A 693 -3.51 17.06 10.28
CA HIS A 693 -3.82 18.30 9.57
C HIS A 693 -3.55 19.56 10.39
N LEU A 694 -3.06 19.43 11.63
CA LEU A 694 -2.88 20.57 12.53
C LEU A 694 -1.56 20.48 13.29
N LYS A 695 -0.76 21.53 13.19
CA LYS A 695 0.49 21.70 13.93
C LYS A 695 0.48 23.01 14.69
N ALA A 696 0.92 22.99 15.94
CA ALA A 696 1.08 24.20 16.74
C ALA A 696 2.52 24.28 17.26
N ASP A 697 3.19 25.37 16.95
CA ASP A 697 4.56 25.67 17.35
C ASP A 697 4.58 26.87 18.28
N LEU A 698 5.42 26.81 19.31
CA LEU A 698 5.85 27.96 20.06
C LEU A 698 7.10 28.54 19.40
N GLU A 699 7.06 29.79 19.00
CA GLU A 699 8.19 30.54 18.44
C GLU A 699 8.66 31.54 19.48
N LEU A 700 9.96 31.68 19.68
CA LEU A 700 10.55 32.71 20.54
C LEU A 700 11.53 33.54 19.72
N GLY A 701 11.30 34.84 19.63
CA GLY A 701 12.24 35.78 19.05
C GLY A 701 12.78 36.70 20.16
N LEU A 702 14.10 36.67 20.33
CA LEU A 702 14.80 37.68 21.13
C LEU A 702 15.74 38.45 20.21
N SER A 703 15.76 39.73 20.24
CA SER A 703 16.71 40.57 19.49
C SER A 703 17.17 41.77 20.31
N THR A 704 18.39 42.20 20.06
CA THR A 704 18.96 43.42 20.62
C THR A 704 19.91 44.02 19.60
N GLN A 705 19.91 45.34 19.53
CA GLN A 705 20.89 46.04 18.72
C GLN A 705 21.52 47.19 19.54
N ARG A 706 22.75 47.55 19.15
CA ARG A 706 23.46 48.70 19.69
C ARG A 706 24.08 49.48 18.54
N ASN A 707 23.99 50.80 18.61
CA ASN A 707 24.58 51.71 17.65
C ASN A 707 25.57 52.64 18.37
N THR A 708 26.61 53.04 17.65
CA THR A 708 27.66 53.93 18.19
C THR A 708 27.37 55.41 17.94
N ARG A 709 26.42 55.72 17.08
CA ARG A 709 26.07 57.06 16.69
C ARG A 709 24.66 57.38 17.16
N ASP A 710 24.44 58.56 17.71
CA ASP A 710 23.12 59.10 18.02
C ASP A 710 22.65 59.95 16.82
N ASN A 711 21.33 60.12 16.65
CA ASN A 711 20.69 60.98 15.63
C ASN A 711 21.06 60.67 14.15
N ALA A 712 21.08 59.41 13.76
CA ALA A 712 21.14 59.06 12.35
C ALA A 712 19.79 59.29 11.66
N LEU A 713 19.81 59.52 10.34
CA LEU A 713 18.58 59.71 9.52
C LEU A 713 17.81 58.41 9.27
N TYR A 714 18.15 57.34 9.94
CA TYR A 714 17.51 56.04 9.89
C TYR A 714 17.41 55.47 11.29
N PHE A 715 16.62 54.43 11.49
CA PHE A 715 16.45 53.81 12.81
C PHE A 715 17.78 53.35 13.41
N ASN A 716 18.21 53.95 14.51
CA ASN A 716 19.48 53.66 15.16
C ASN A 716 19.43 53.86 16.69
N PRO A 717 18.61 53.11 17.41
CA PRO A 717 18.57 53.21 18.86
C PRO A 717 19.97 52.96 19.44
N SER A 718 20.36 53.76 20.46
CA SER A 718 21.66 53.54 21.13
C SER A 718 21.79 52.11 21.68
N ALA A 719 20.67 51.57 22.22
CA ALA A 719 20.47 50.19 22.53
C ALA A 719 18.97 49.86 22.59
N ASP A 720 18.62 48.67 22.14
CA ASP A 720 17.27 48.14 22.31
C ASP A 720 17.29 46.66 22.70
N PHE A 721 16.13 46.17 23.09
CA PHE A 721 15.88 44.76 23.33
C PHE A 721 14.42 44.43 23.04
N MET A 722 14.19 43.38 22.28
CA MET A 722 12.85 42.86 22.00
C MET A 722 12.78 41.37 22.39
N ALA A 723 11.68 41.02 23.07
CA ALA A 723 11.31 39.64 23.32
C ALA A 723 9.88 39.41 22.81
N LEU A 724 9.72 38.52 21.85
CA LEU A 724 8.44 38.22 21.20
C LEU A 724 8.19 36.72 21.14
N PRO A 725 7.64 36.11 22.19
CA PRO A 725 7.04 34.79 22.07
C PRO A 725 5.77 34.86 21.19
N ALA A 726 5.59 33.85 20.35
CA ALA A 726 4.46 33.71 19.47
C ALA A 726 4.01 32.27 19.36
N VAL A 727 2.75 32.04 19.14
CA VAL A 727 2.18 30.75 18.76
C VAL A 727 1.89 30.77 17.27
N ARG A 728 2.39 29.80 16.59
CA ARG A 728 2.13 29.55 15.16
C ARG A 728 1.29 28.30 15.01
N VAL A 729 0.16 28.42 14.32
CA VAL A 729 -0.72 27.30 13.99
C VAL A 729 -0.70 27.11 12.48
N THR A 730 -0.36 25.91 12.05
CA THR A 730 -0.41 25.50 10.63
C THR A 730 -1.51 24.47 10.48
N HIS A 731 -2.48 24.74 9.61
CA HIS A 731 -3.59 23.84 9.31
C HIS A 731 -3.57 23.48 7.82
N THR A 732 -3.54 22.21 7.52
CA THR A 732 -3.58 21.67 6.16
C THR A 732 -5.02 21.68 5.68
N LEU A 733 -5.32 22.53 4.67
CA LEU A 733 -6.64 22.63 4.04
C LEU A 733 -6.87 21.50 3.03
N HIS A 734 -5.81 21.16 2.30
CA HIS A 734 -5.83 20.11 1.30
C HIS A 734 -4.44 19.51 1.18
N ARG A 735 -4.36 18.19 1.17
CA ARG A 735 -3.14 17.46 0.84
C ARG A 735 -3.51 16.27 -0.07
N ARG A 736 -2.78 16.13 -1.14
CA ARG A 736 -2.93 14.99 -2.04
C ARG A 736 -1.59 14.72 -2.70
N TYR A 737 -0.93 13.67 -2.22
CA TYR A 737 0.42 13.29 -2.67
C TYR A 737 1.41 14.46 -2.62
N GLU A 738 1.89 14.93 -3.77
CA GLU A 738 2.87 16.01 -3.89
C GLU A 738 2.22 17.41 -3.90
N THR A 739 0.91 17.51 -3.74
CA THR A 739 0.19 18.79 -3.65
C THR A 739 -0.28 19.01 -2.22
N ALA A 740 0.03 20.18 -1.67
CA ALA A 740 -0.45 20.61 -0.35
C ALA A 740 -0.85 22.06 -0.35
N TRP A 741 -1.93 22.37 0.35
CA TRP A 741 -2.41 23.71 0.60
C TRP A 741 -2.62 23.88 2.10
N GLU A 742 -1.90 24.84 2.68
CA GLU A 742 -1.87 25.08 4.11
C GLU A 742 -2.28 26.53 4.42
N GLN A 743 -2.96 26.75 5.54
CA GLN A 743 -3.16 28.05 6.14
C GLN A 743 -2.36 28.16 7.43
N ILE A 744 -1.87 29.36 7.69
CA ILE A 744 -0.95 29.63 8.80
C ILE A 744 -1.49 30.82 9.57
N GLY A 745 -1.70 30.63 10.87
CA GLY A 745 -2.03 31.71 11.82
C GLY A 745 -0.89 31.91 12.79
N THR A 746 -0.54 33.19 13.11
CA THR A 746 0.44 33.53 14.14
C THR A 746 -0.13 34.56 15.10
N LEU A 747 0.14 34.35 16.38
CA LEU A 747 -0.21 35.31 17.43
C LEU A 747 0.98 35.47 18.38
N GLY A 748 1.56 36.67 18.45
CA GLY A 748 2.67 36.99 19.31
C GLY A 748 2.33 38.16 20.25
N ALA A 749 2.80 38.07 21.49
CA ALA A 749 2.72 39.13 22.46
C ALA A 749 4.01 39.19 23.25
N GLY A 750 4.61 40.35 23.36
CA GLY A 750 5.91 40.53 23.96
C GLY A 750 6.18 41.93 24.46
N ALA A 751 7.47 42.22 24.60
CA ALA A 751 7.93 43.52 25.08
C ALA A 751 9.09 44.03 24.21
N TYR A 752 9.14 45.30 24.03
CA TYR A 752 10.24 46.07 23.44
C TYR A 752 10.71 47.13 24.41
N SER A 753 12.00 47.20 24.59
CA SER A 753 12.65 48.20 25.45
C SER A 753 13.68 48.95 24.64
N GLN A 754 13.68 50.27 24.73
CA GLN A 754 14.59 51.13 24.00
C GLN A 754 15.25 52.12 24.99
N GLN A 755 16.57 52.23 24.91
CA GLN A 755 17.32 53.15 25.74
C GLN A 755 16.85 54.58 25.47
N GLY A 756 16.50 55.33 26.55
CA GLY A 756 15.98 56.68 26.47
C GLY A 756 14.45 56.77 26.38
N TYR A 757 13.75 55.73 26.03
CA TYR A 757 12.30 55.74 25.79
C TYR A 757 11.49 54.74 26.62
N GLY A 758 12.20 53.84 27.34
CA GLY A 758 11.56 52.88 28.23
C GLY A 758 11.07 51.59 27.55
N THR A 759 10.14 50.92 28.21
CA THR A 759 9.63 49.60 27.78
C THR A 759 8.14 49.66 27.46
N GLY A 760 7.73 49.02 26.36
CA GLY A 760 6.32 48.89 26.03
C GLY A 760 5.97 47.57 25.40
N GLY A 761 4.69 47.18 25.40
CA GLY A 761 4.19 45.94 24.87
C GLY A 761 4.24 45.88 23.34
N VAL A 762 4.52 44.71 22.80
CA VAL A 762 4.47 44.36 21.37
C VAL A 762 3.36 43.38 21.15
N LEU A 763 2.57 43.55 20.09
CA LEU A 763 1.57 42.63 19.61
C LEU A 763 1.83 42.34 18.13
N ALA A 764 1.79 41.07 17.74
CA ALA A 764 1.90 40.64 16.36
C ALA A 764 0.79 39.64 16.03
N LEU A 765 0.10 39.85 14.92
CA LEU A 765 -0.92 38.95 14.39
C LEU A 765 -0.60 38.69 12.93
N GLY A 766 -0.64 37.42 12.53
CA GLY A 766 -0.40 37.06 11.15
C GLY A 766 -1.37 36.01 10.66
N TYR A 767 -1.73 36.12 9.37
CA TYR A 767 -2.44 35.11 8.62
C TYR A 767 -1.83 34.94 7.23
N GLY A 768 -1.60 33.71 6.83
CA GLY A 768 -1.02 33.39 5.53
C GLY A 768 -1.49 32.08 4.99
N GLN A 769 -1.11 31.83 3.74
CA GLN A 769 -1.33 30.56 3.07
C GLN A 769 -0.08 30.15 2.29
N ARG A 770 0.12 28.83 2.16
CA ARG A 770 1.17 28.23 1.37
C ARG A 770 0.62 27.13 0.50
N TYR A 771 0.98 27.15 -0.78
CA TYR A 771 0.60 26.15 -1.77
C TYR A 771 1.83 25.52 -2.39
N ARG A 772 1.86 24.20 -2.38
CA ARG A 772 2.93 23.39 -2.99
C ARG A 772 2.32 22.44 -4.02
N ALA A 773 2.96 22.31 -5.19
CA ALA A 773 2.48 21.40 -6.23
C ALA A 773 3.63 20.70 -6.96
N ASN A 774 3.51 19.39 -7.09
CA ASN A 774 4.34 18.51 -7.93
C ASN A 774 5.87 18.66 -7.72
N ASP A 775 6.30 19.03 -6.51
CA ASP A 775 7.71 19.29 -6.14
C ASP A 775 8.37 20.42 -6.96
N VAL A 776 7.66 21.07 -7.90
CA VAL A 776 8.17 22.11 -8.78
C VAL A 776 7.74 23.52 -8.37
N LEU A 777 6.56 23.66 -7.77
CA LEU A 777 6.00 24.96 -7.35
C LEU A 777 5.84 24.98 -5.82
N ASP A 778 6.39 26.01 -5.20
CA ASP A 778 6.16 26.37 -3.82
C ASP A 778 5.91 27.87 -3.75
N MET A 779 4.76 28.30 -3.26
CA MET A 779 4.41 29.71 -3.12
C MET A 779 3.64 29.96 -1.83
N GLY A 780 3.89 31.12 -1.24
CA GLY A 780 3.21 31.53 -0.04
C GLY A 780 3.02 33.03 0.07
N PHE A 781 2.10 33.43 0.93
CA PHE A 781 1.98 34.79 1.41
C PHE A 781 1.61 34.81 2.89
N MET A 782 1.99 35.90 3.54
CA MET A 782 1.64 36.20 4.95
C MET A 782 1.26 37.65 5.08
N VAL A 783 0.11 37.92 5.62
CA VAL A 783 -0.31 39.28 6.07
C VAL A 783 -0.02 39.38 7.54
N THR A 784 0.79 40.34 7.95
CA THR A 784 1.16 40.58 9.35
C THR A 784 0.76 41.97 9.81
N GLY A 785 0.06 42.03 10.93
CA GLY A 785 -0.19 43.27 11.65
C GLY A 785 0.67 43.33 12.91
N THR A 786 1.45 44.35 13.07
CA THR A 786 2.33 44.55 14.23
C THR A 786 2.01 45.89 14.91
N SER A 787 1.99 45.87 16.23
CA SER A 787 1.92 47.10 17.04
C SER A 787 3.03 47.08 18.07
N ARG A 788 3.95 48.07 18.04
CA ARG A 788 5.11 48.15 18.92
C ARG A 788 5.40 49.60 19.30
N PRO A 789 6.06 49.86 20.40
CA PRO A 789 6.59 51.21 20.68
C PRO A 789 7.81 51.50 19.79
N TYR A 790 7.97 52.76 19.40
CA TYR A 790 9.10 53.29 18.68
C TYR A 790 9.36 54.74 19.13
N ASP A 791 10.57 55.02 19.60
CA ASP A 791 10.94 56.32 20.13
C ASP A 791 9.90 56.90 21.11
N GLY A 792 9.29 56.04 21.94
CA GLY A 792 8.27 56.40 22.91
C GLY A 792 6.83 56.46 22.40
N GLU A 793 6.61 56.41 21.10
CA GLU A 793 5.28 56.41 20.47
C GLU A 793 4.89 55.02 20.00
N ARG A 794 3.61 54.76 19.79
CA ARG A 794 3.12 53.48 19.33
C ARG A 794 2.97 53.46 17.80
N GLU A 795 3.75 52.61 17.17
CA GLU A 795 3.62 52.30 15.76
C GLU A 795 2.66 51.15 15.50
N ARG A 796 2.02 51.19 14.34
CA ARG A 796 1.21 50.12 13.78
C ARG A 796 1.61 49.90 12.34
N GLU A 797 1.79 48.65 11.95
CA GLU A 797 2.18 48.26 10.61
C GLU A 797 1.28 47.12 10.17
N LEU A 798 0.78 47.18 8.94
CA LEU A 798 0.14 46.08 8.23
C LEU A 798 0.92 45.79 6.95
N ARG A 799 1.51 44.65 6.84
CA ARG A 799 2.40 44.24 5.74
C ARG A 799 2.01 42.89 5.16
N VAL A 800 2.11 42.75 3.84
CA VAL A 800 2.05 41.47 3.14
C VAL A 800 3.47 41.07 2.74
N VAL A 801 3.85 39.83 3.02
CA VAL A 801 5.08 39.21 2.53
C VAL A 801 4.68 38.06 1.64
N PHE A 802 5.35 37.86 0.50
CA PHE A 802 5.11 36.76 -0.40
C PHE A 802 6.41 36.13 -0.91
N ASP A 803 6.37 34.86 -1.20
CA ASP A 803 7.47 34.10 -1.80
C ASP A 803 6.95 33.11 -2.85
N LEU A 804 7.78 32.82 -3.84
CA LEU A 804 7.55 31.83 -4.87
C LEU A 804 8.87 31.18 -5.24
N ALA A 805 8.88 29.85 -5.31
CA ALA A 805 9.94 29.07 -5.92
C ALA A 805 9.33 28.18 -7.01
N TYR A 806 9.87 28.27 -8.22
CA TYR A 806 9.39 27.50 -9.37
C TYR A 806 10.55 26.88 -10.12
N ARG A 807 10.47 25.56 -10.37
CA ARG A 807 11.46 24.75 -11.09
C ARG A 807 10.93 24.31 -12.45
N PHE A 808 11.63 24.58 -13.55
CA PHE A 808 11.17 24.33 -14.91
C PHE A 808 12.23 23.84 -15.88
#